data_0bd0fe9fceb9ad4db3d6e739b583b1b9
#
_entry.id   0bd0fe9fceb9ad4db3d6e739b583b1b9
#
_cell.length_a   1.000
_cell.length_b   1.000
_cell.length_c   1.000
_cell.angle_alpha   90.00
_cell.angle_beta   90.00
_cell.angle_gamma   90.00
#
_symmetry.space_group_name_H-M   'P 1'
#
loop_
_entity.id
_entity.type
_entity.pdbx_description
1 polymer ?
#
loop_
_entity_poly.entity_id
_entity_poly.type
_entity_poly.pdbx_seq_one_letter_code
_entity_poly.pdbx_strand_id
1 'polypeptide(L)'
;MEKMGLNEIREAFLSFYEGKGHYRKGSFSLVPEKDKSLLLINSGMAPLKPYFAGLETPPKKRMTTCQKCIRTGDIENVGLTARHGTFFEMLGNFSFGDYFKKETISWGWEFITKVLKMPEDKLWVTIYEDDDEAFDIWKNLIGIPEERIVRLGKDDNFWEIGTGPCGPCSEIYFDRGEEFSCGHDDCKPGCDCDRYVEFWNHVFTQFSKEEDGSYSNLAHPNIDTGMGLERIACIMQGVNSIFDIDTIQYILAGVCELANIEYGNGSKKTDVSIRIITDHLRSITFMIADGILPSNEGRGYVLRRLLRRAARHGKLLNIEGKFLSNLADRVITVSGKAYPELTQKAEYIKTIIDREEEKFRSTIDQGNHIIQGYVNELKAEGKSVLSGEKVFKLYDTYGFPLELTEEILAENGCTADVDGFKEHMNIQIETARAARKSVEAGWDEENLSFAEISETIFNGYEKLADDATILNIITKDGSPIDIASAGSTVSVILNQTVFYPEGGGQIYDTGKIFTDNAEASVLEVKKIQGKILHKLKITSGTFKTNENVKLQVDVIRRHDVAKNHTATHILQKALKMVVGEHIQQAGSSVNDKGLRFDFSHYEAVSEEQLHKIEELVNEQISMFAPVVIENMSKDYALKKGAMALFGEKYGDTVRVVSVGDFSVELCGGTHLLNAGLVGAFKIVSESGVAAGVRRIEAITGSCILSELNSAKETLKNIASTLKTNQNAIEAKLTSTVEELRLVKAEMDELKQKSIANSLNSLLENAETVGDVKLLAQRFEDYDVNDLKKLCDDIKASNEGYIMVFATTAGGKLNFVVSICDDLLDKGYHAGKMVKEIAAVCDGSGGGKANMAQAGAKDFTKIDAAFDMAKKLILQ
;
A
#
# COMPACT_ATOMS: atom_id res chain seq x y z
N MET A 1 -20.32 -12.62 -42.37
CA MET A 1 -19.68 -12.81 -41.10
C MET A 1 -20.73 -13.29 -40.09
N GLU A 2 -20.53 -14.45 -39.46
CA GLU A 2 -21.42 -14.94 -38.40
C GLU A 2 -21.10 -14.24 -37.09
N LYS A 3 -22.12 -13.79 -36.36
CA LYS A 3 -21.90 -13.15 -35.05
C LYS A 3 -21.43 -14.18 -34.02
N MET A 4 -20.36 -13.88 -33.32
CA MET A 4 -19.80 -14.73 -32.26
C MET A 4 -19.71 -13.94 -30.97
N GLY A 5 -20.04 -14.59 -29.86
CA GLY A 5 -19.84 -14.03 -28.53
C GLY A 5 -18.34 -14.00 -28.11
N LEU A 6 -17.98 -13.10 -27.20
CA LEU A 6 -16.60 -12.95 -26.74
C LEU A 6 -16.01 -14.29 -26.24
N ASN A 7 -16.77 -15.04 -25.44
CA ASN A 7 -16.33 -16.34 -24.94
C ASN A 7 -16.18 -17.40 -26.03
N GLU A 8 -16.98 -17.35 -27.06
CA GLU A 8 -16.89 -18.26 -28.23
C GLU A 8 -15.63 -17.98 -29.05
N ILE A 9 -15.30 -16.70 -29.27
CA ILE A 9 -14.08 -16.29 -29.98
C ILE A 9 -12.85 -16.75 -29.21
N ARG A 10 -12.82 -16.56 -27.89
CA ARG A 10 -11.72 -17.05 -27.04
C ARG A 10 -11.51 -18.53 -27.18
N GLU A 11 -12.57 -19.32 -27.11
CA GLU A 11 -12.47 -20.79 -27.20
C GLU A 11 -12.10 -21.22 -28.62
N ALA A 12 -12.63 -20.59 -29.65
CA ALA A 12 -12.28 -20.87 -31.02
C ALA A 12 -10.79 -20.65 -31.31
N PHE A 13 -10.21 -19.56 -30.81
CA PHE A 13 -8.79 -19.25 -30.93
C PHE A 13 -7.91 -20.29 -30.24
N LEU A 14 -8.18 -20.57 -29.00
CA LEU A 14 -7.39 -21.51 -28.19
C LEU A 14 -7.46 -22.92 -28.78
N SER A 15 -8.65 -23.38 -29.16
CA SER A 15 -8.84 -24.72 -29.76
C SER A 15 -8.20 -24.81 -31.14
N PHE A 16 -8.24 -23.74 -31.96
CA PHE A 16 -7.57 -23.72 -33.26
C PHE A 16 -6.05 -23.93 -33.11
N TYR A 17 -5.42 -23.19 -32.21
CA TYR A 17 -3.97 -23.33 -32.00
C TYR A 17 -3.59 -24.62 -31.26
N GLU A 18 -4.44 -25.17 -30.41
CA GLU A 18 -4.27 -26.54 -29.88
C GLU A 18 -4.23 -27.54 -31.02
N GLY A 19 -5.11 -27.41 -32.04
CA GLY A 19 -5.13 -28.19 -33.25
C GLY A 19 -3.86 -28.05 -34.11
N LYS A 20 -3.13 -26.93 -33.99
CA LYS A 20 -1.81 -26.71 -34.60
C LYS A 20 -0.66 -27.19 -33.72
N GLY A 21 -0.92 -27.89 -32.62
CA GLY A 21 0.08 -28.46 -31.71
C GLY A 21 0.60 -27.54 -30.62
N HIS A 22 -0.06 -26.40 -30.36
CA HIS A 22 0.29 -25.50 -29.29
C HIS A 22 -0.19 -26.05 -27.92
N TYR A 23 0.64 -25.81 -26.90
CA TYR A 23 0.24 -26.05 -25.50
C TYR A 23 -0.65 -24.93 -25.03
N ARG A 24 -1.90 -25.23 -24.70
CA ARG A 24 -2.84 -24.30 -24.11
C ARG A 24 -2.44 -24.02 -22.67
N LYS A 25 -1.97 -22.82 -22.39
CA LYS A 25 -1.60 -22.33 -21.07
C LYS A 25 -2.69 -21.42 -20.53
N GLY A 26 -3.12 -21.62 -19.30
CA GLY A 26 -4.00 -20.67 -18.60
C GLY A 26 -3.34 -19.29 -18.45
N SER A 27 -4.16 -18.25 -18.29
CA SER A 27 -3.66 -16.90 -18.07
C SER A 27 -2.72 -16.85 -16.85
N PHE A 28 -1.66 -16.09 -16.97
CA PHE A 28 -0.81 -15.73 -15.84
C PHE A 28 -1.51 -14.68 -14.96
N SER A 29 -1.02 -14.54 -13.72
CA SER A 29 -1.45 -13.46 -12.83
C SER A 29 -1.16 -12.09 -13.44
N LEU A 30 -1.98 -11.08 -13.12
CA LEU A 30 -1.71 -9.68 -13.43
C LEU A 30 -0.48 -9.14 -12.68
N VAL A 31 -0.05 -9.84 -11.62
CA VAL A 31 1.15 -9.50 -10.85
C VAL A 31 2.37 -10.13 -11.51
N PRO A 32 3.30 -9.33 -12.06
CA PRO A 32 4.52 -9.87 -12.66
C PRO A 32 5.38 -10.55 -11.59
N GLU A 33 5.75 -11.81 -11.82
CA GLU A 33 6.57 -12.59 -10.87
C GLU A 33 8.07 -12.27 -10.96
N LYS A 34 8.56 -12.03 -12.19
CA LYS A 34 10.00 -11.95 -12.47
C LYS A 34 10.45 -10.62 -13.05
N ASP A 35 9.55 -9.81 -13.55
CA ASP A 35 9.85 -8.52 -14.19
C ASP A 35 9.52 -7.37 -13.24
N LYS A 36 10.57 -6.79 -12.64
CA LYS A 36 10.45 -5.62 -11.74
C LYS A 36 10.18 -4.30 -12.48
N SER A 37 10.36 -4.27 -13.80
CA SER A 37 10.10 -3.08 -14.61
C SER A 37 8.62 -2.85 -14.86
N LEU A 38 7.80 -3.90 -14.74
CA LEU A 38 6.37 -3.85 -14.95
C LEU A 38 5.61 -3.80 -13.62
N LEU A 39 4.71 -2.86 -13.50
CA LEU A 39 3.80 -2.75 -12.36
C LEU A 39 2.71 -3.83 -12.44
N LEU A 40 2.13 -4.01 -13.61
CA LEU A 40 1.08 -4.98 -13.95
C LEU A 40 1.37 -5.60 -15.31
N ILE A 41 0.92 -6.82 -15.53
CA ILE A 41 1.01 -7.46 -16.85
C ILE A 41 0.13 -6.70 -17.85
N ASN A 42 0.73 -6.23 -18.93
CA ASN A 42 0.13 -5.36 -19.94
C ASN A 42 0.13 -5.93 -21.36
N SER A 43 0.69 -7.14 -21.54
CA SER A 43 0.72 -7.86 -22.83
C SER A 43 0.80 -9.37 -22.64
N GLY A 44 0.48 -10.12 -23.68
CA GLY A 44 0.55 -11.59 -23.69
C GLY A 44 1.97 -12.14 -23.53
N MET A 45 2.96 -11.42 -24.05
CA MET A 45 4.37 -11.81 -24.02
C MET A 45 5.05 -11.52 -22.68
N ALA A 46 4.58 -10.51 -21.95
CA ALA A 46 5.26 -10.06 -20.73
C ALA A 46 5.61 -11.19 -19.74
N PRO A 47 4.71 -12.12 -19.39
CA PRO A 47 5.06 -13.25 -18.51
C PRO A 47 5.94 -14.31 -19.17
N LEU A 48 6.11 -14.29 -20.50
CA LEU A 48 6.86 -15.25 -21.28
C LEU A 48 8.27 -14.78 -21.66
N LYS A 49 8.64 -13.54 -21.32
CA LYS A 49 9.97 -12.97 -21.61
C LYS A 49 11.15 -13.91 -21.30
N PRO A 50 11.18 -14.67 -20.17
CA PRO A 50 12.29 -15.58 -19.88
C PRO A 50 12.47 -16.69 -20.93
N TYR A 51 11.39 -17.15 -21.57
CA TYR A 51 11.44 -18.16 -22.64
C TYR A 51 11.98 -17.56 -23.93
N PHE A 52 11.56 -16.35 -24.29
CA PHE A 52 12.05 -15.62 -25.46
C PHE A 52 13.54 -15.27 -25.34
N ALA A 53 14.00 -14.93 -24.15
CA ALA A 53 15.41 -14.63 -23.88
C ALA A 53 16.29 -15.89 -23.70
N GLY A 54 15.70 -17.11 -23.74
CA GLY A 54 16.44 -18.36 -23.52
C GLY A 54 16.92 -18.57 -22.07
N LEU A 55 16.44 -17.75 -21.12
CA LEU A 55 16.77 -17.85 -19.70
C LEU A 55 16.07 -19.05 -19.03
N GLU A 56 14.96 -19.48 -19.58
CA GLU A 56 14.18 -20.64 -19.11
C GLU A 56 13.73 -21.48 -20.30
N THR A 57 13.60 -22.79 -20.06
CA THR A 57 13.06 -23.71 -21.07
C THR A 57 11.55 -23.69 -21.04
N PRO A 58 10.86 -23.36 -22.15
CA PRO A 58 9.41 -23.41 -22.19
C PRO A 58 8.90 -24.86 -22.06
N PRO A 59 7.71 -25.08 -21.47
CA PRO A 59 7.14 -26.42 -21.31
C PRO A 59 6.87 -27.12 -22.66
N LYS A 60 6.62 -26.35 -23.71
CA LYS A 60 6.61 -26.76 -25.12
C LYS A 60 7.07 -25.61 -25.99
N LYS A 61 7.63 -25.90 -27.17
CA LYS A 61 8.08 -24.89 -28.13
C LYS A 61 6.94 -24.07 -28.76
N ARG A 62 5.70 -24.56 -28.70
CA ARG A 62 4.49 -23.85 -29.15
C ARG A 62 3.57 -23.64 -27.95
N MET A 63 3.07 -22.45 -27.79
CA MET A 63 2.14 -22.11 -26.70
C MET A 63 1.02 -21.20 -27.22
N THR A 64 -0.18 -21.35 -26.65
CA THR A 64 -1.27 -20.41 -26.85
C THR A 64 -1.91 -20.03 -25.53
N THR A 65 -2.27 -18.76 -25.39
CA THR A 65 -2.88 -18.22 -24.16
C THR A 65 -3.97 -17.20 -24.49
N CYS A 66 -4.86 -17.00 -23.55
CA CYS A 66 -5.66 -15.79 -23.44
C CYS A 66 -5.22 -15.08 -22.15
N GLN A 67 -4.36 -14.07 -22.28
CA GLN A 67 -3.75 -13.37 -21.16
C GLN A 67 -4.59 -12.18 -20.75
N LYS A 68 -4.96 -12.13 -19.47
CA LYS A 68 -5.52 -10.92 -18.84
C LYS A 68 -4.46 -9.83 -18.72
N CYS A 69 -4.81 -8.62 -19.15
CA CYS A 69 -3.91 -7.47 -19.22
C CYS A 69 -4.54 -6.23 -18.58
N ILE A 70 -3.71 -5.41 -17.96
CA ILE A 70 -4.09 -4.07 -17.46
C ILE A 70 -3.18 -3.03 -18.09
N ARG A 71 -3.78 -2.01 -18.73
CA ARG A 71 -3.10 -0.80 -19.19
C ARG A 71 -3.70 0.41 -18.53
N THR A 72 -2.86 1.21 -17.87
CA THR A 72 -3.29 2.38 -17.09
C THR A 72 -2.97 3.71 -17.75
N GLY A 73 -2.17 3.71 -18.82
CA GLY A 73 -1.82 4.93 -19.57
C GLY A 73 -3.03 5.63 -20.19
N ASP A 74 -4.08 4.86 -20.50
CA ASP A 74 -5.28 5.35 -21.20
C ASP A 74 -6.49 5.57 -20.28
N ILE A 75 -6.31 5.56 -18.95
CA ILE A 75 -7.43 5.69 -17.99
C ILE A 75 -8.31 6.89 -18.30
N GLU A 76 -7.71 8.02 -18.69
CA GLU A 76 -8.42 9.29 -19.00
C GLU A 76 -9.31 9.17 -20.25
N ASN A 77 -8.93 8.30 -21.18
CA ASN A 77 -9.65 8.06 -22.43
C ASN A 77 -10.80 7.05 -22.27
N VAL A 78 -10.82 6.30 -21.15
CA VAL A 78 -11.87 5.32 -20.88
C VAL A 78 -13.23 6.00 -20.76
N GLY A 79 -14.19 5.48 -21.50
CA GLY A 79 -15.55 6.02 -21.58
C GLY A 79 -15.72 7.16 -22.59
N LEU A 80 -14.64 7.87 -22.96
CA LEU A 80 -14.67 8.95 -23.95
C LEU A 80 -14.53 8.44 -25.37
N THR A 81 -13.74 7.39 -25.57
CA THR A 81 -13.48 6.75 -26.86
C THR A 81 -14.18 5.39 -26.94
N ALA A 82 -14.32 4.88 -28.16
CA ALA A 82 -14.97 3.60 -28.43
C ALA A 82 -14.07 2.37 -28.18
N ARG A 83 -12.75 2.56 -28.06
CA ARG A 83 -11.74 1.51 -28.14
C ARG A 83 -10.83 1.37 -26.92
N HIS A 84 -10.86 2.32 -25.96
CA HIS A 84 -9.99 2.29 -24.78
C HIS A 84 -10.69 1.65 -23.57
N GLY A 85 -10.00 0.71 -22.95
CA GLY A 85 -10.36 0.06 -21.71
C GLY A 85 -9.11 -0.19 -20.86
N THR A 86 -9.26 -0.21 -19.54
CA THR A 86 -8.13 -0.49 -18.64
C THR A 86 -7.84 -1.99 -18.54
N PHE A 87 -8.86 -2.83 -18.55
CA PHE A 87 -8.74 -4.29 -18.60
C PHE A 87 -9.10 -4.81 -19.99
N PHE A 88 -8.29 -5.69 -20.52
CA PHE A 88 -8.57 -6.40 -21.74
C PHE A 88 -7.92 -7.79 -21.74
N GLU A 89 -8.41 -8.65 -22.60
CA GLU A 89 -7.87 -9.98 -22.82
C GLU A 89 -7.08 -10.01 -24.12
N MET A 90 -5.85 -10.54 -24.06
CA MET A 90 -4.98 -10.69 -25.22
C MET A 90 -4.84 -12.16 -25.59
N LEU A 91 -5.35 -12.52 -26.76
CA LEU A 91 -5.15 -13.84 -27.38
C LEU A 91 -3.76 -13.87 -28.02
N GLY A 92 -2.98 -14.88 -27.70
CA GLY A 92 -1.62 -15.02 -28.22
C GLY A 92 -1.27 -16.44 -28.60
N ASN A 93 -0.55 -16.58 -29.71
CA ASN A 93 0.16 -17.79 -30.09
C ASN A 93 1.65 -17.51 -30.19
N PHE A 94 2.45 -18.39 -29.62
CA PHE A 94 3.87 -18.19 -29.41
C PHE A 94 4.67 -19.35 -29.96
N SER A 95 5.84 -19.03 -30.57
CA SER A 95 6.83 -20.00 -31.00
C SER A 95 8.18 -19.69 -30.35
N PHE A 96 8.76 -20.68 -29.71
CA PHE A 96 10.08 -20.58 -29.11
C PHE A 96 11.07 -21.37 -29.96
N GLY A 97 11.53 -20.76 -31.08
CA GLY A 97 12.45 -21.36 -32.01
C GLY A 97 11.90 -22.61 -32.76
N ASP A 98 10.61 -22.65 -33.08
CA ASP A 98 10.01 -23.79 -33.77
C ASP A 98 9.46 -23.39 -35.17
N TYR A 99 8.45 -22.52 -35.26
CA TYR A 99 7.98 -21.96 -36.51
C TYR A 99 8.18 -20.43 -36.53
N PHE A 100 8.07 -19.83 -37.76
CA PHE A 100 8.32 -18.41 -37.93
C PHE A 100 7.27 -17.72 -38.80
N LYS A 101 7.62 -16.70 -39.57
CA LYS A 101 6.71 -15.84 -40.34
C LYS A 101 5.72 -16.59 -41.21
N LYS A 102 6.16 -17.58 -42.00
CA LYS A 102 5.31 -18.30 -42.96
C LYS A 102 4.13 -18.99 -42.27
N GLU A 103 4.40 -19.78 -41.26
CA GLU A 103 3.36 -20.47 -40.49
C GLU A 103 2.48 -19.50 -39.75
N THR A 104 3.06 -18.48 -39.11
CA THR A 104 2.32 -17.45 -38.34
C THR A 104 1.29 -16.77 -39.25
N ILE A 105 1.73 -16.24 -40.36
CA ILE A 105 0.86 -15.53 -41.31
C ILE A 105 -0.19 -16.48 -41.88
N SER A 106 0.20 -17.68 -42.30
CA SER A 106 -0.73 -18.64 -42.90
C SER A 106 -1.79 -19.11 -41.93
N TRP A 107 -1.42 -19.44 -40.69
CA TRP A 107 -2.38 -19.88 -39.66
C TRP A 107 -3.24 -18.72 -39.15
N GLY A 108 -2.66 -17.53 -39.03
CA GLY A 108 -3.42 -16.34 -38.71
C GLY A 108 -4.50 -16.05 -39.74
N TRP A 109 -4.13 -16.09 -41.02
CA TRP A 109 -5.08 -15.89 -42.10
C TRP A 109 -6.14 -17.01 -42.18
N GLU A 110 -5.74 -18.26 -41.97
CA GLU A 110 -6.66 -19.40 -41.88
C GLU A 110 -7.68 -19.19 -40.76
N PHE A 111 -7.23 -18.75 -39.58
CA PHE A 111 -8.10 -18.50 -38.44
C PHE A 111 -9.15 -17.44 -38.77
N ILE A 112 -8.73 -16.26 -39.23
CA ILE A 112 -9.67 -15.15 -39.47
C ILE A 112 -10.61 -15.40 -40.67
N THR A 113 -10.17 -16.09 -41.72
CA THR A 113 -10.97 -16.30 -42.91
C THR A 113 -11.78 -17.60 -42.90
N LYS A 114 -11.27 -18.68 -42.29
CA LYS A 114 -11.96 -19.99 -42.28
C LYS A 114 -12.71 -20.24 -40.98
N VAL A 115 -12.17 -19.83 -39.81
CA VAL A 115 -12.82 -20.05 -38.53
C VAL A 115 -13.76 -18.89 -38.22
N LEU A 116 -13.27 -17.65 -38.22
CA LEU A 116 -14.10 -16.47 -37.96
C LEU A 116 -14.94 -16.03 -39.18
N LYS A 117 -14.61 -16.52 -40.38
CA LYS A 117 -15.29 -16.23 -41.63
C LYS A 117 -15.41 -14.71 -41.91
N MET A 118 -14.32 -14.00 -41.63
CA MET A 118 -14.25 -12.57 -41.93
C MET A 118 -14.17 -12.34 -43.44
N PRO A 119 -14.79 -11.29 -43.98
CA PRO A 119 -14.76 -10.96 -45.40
C PRO A 119 -13.35 -10.50 -45.81
N GLU A 120 -12.72 -11.22 -46.74
CA GLU A 120 -11.32 -10.96 -47.12
C GLU A 120 -11.13 -9.59 -47.76
N ASP A 121 -12.14 -9.05 -48.42
CA ASP A 121 -12.14 -7.72 -49.05
C ASP A 121 -12.08 -6.56 -48.06
N LYS A 122 -12.42 -6.79 -46.77
CA LYS A 122 -12.32 -5.82 -45.68
C LYS A 122 -11.05 -5.93 -44.87
N LEU A 123 -10.18 -6.89 -45.20
CA LEU A 123 -8.93 -7.09 -44.44
C LEU A 123 -7.76 -6.38 -45.15
N TRP A 124 -7.03 -5.63 -44.32
CA TRP A 124 -5.79 -4.94 -44.68
C TRP A 124 -4.67 -5.41 -43.77
N VAL A 125 -3.43 -5.32 -44.25
CA VAL A 125 -2.26 -5.66 -43.47
C VAL A 125 -1.22 -4.56 -43.53
N THR A 126 -0.51 -4.37 -42.42
CA THR A 126 0.69 -3.54 -42.40
C THR A 126 1.90 -4.43 -42.18
N ILE A 127 3.06 -3.99 -42.64
CA ILE A 127 4.35 -4.62 -42.44
C ILE A 127 5.41 -3.57 -42.17
N TYR A 128 6.48 -3.97 -41.50
CA TYR A 128 7.65 -3.11 -41.35
C TYR A 128 8.24 -2.83 -42.76
N GLU A 129 8.66 -1.60 -43.00
CA GLU A 129 9.08 -1.08 -44.32
C GLU A 129 10.17 -1.91 -44.98
N ASP A 130 11.10 -2.50 -44.22
CA ASP A 130 12.23 -3.32 -44.69
C ASP A 130 11.93 -4.84 -44.64
N ASP A 131 10.70 -5.27 -44.30
CA ASP A 131 10.38 -6.70 -44.20
C ASP A 131 9.79 -7.25 -45.50
N ASP A 132 10.68 -7.43 -46.47
CA ASP A 132 10.29 -7.99 -47.80
C ASP A 132 9.82 -9.46 -47.72
N GLU A 133 10.31 -10.24 -46.74
CA GLU A 133 9.86 -11.60 -46.50
C GLU A 133 8.37 -11.65 -46.13
N ALA A 134 7.95 -10.79 -45.19
CA ALA A 134 6.55 -10.69 -44.81
C ALA A 134 5.69 -10.19 -45.99
N PHE A 135 6.18 -9.23 -46.76
CA PHE A 135 5.52 -8.77 -47.99
C PHE A 135 5.26 -9.91 -48.97
N ASP A 136 6.29 -10.69 -49.28
CA ASP A 136 6.18 -11.81 -50.22
C ASP A 136 5.23 -12.90 -49.71
N ILE A 137 5.21 -13.17 -48.42
CA ILE A 137 4.26 -14.13 -47.83
C ILE A 137 2.83 -13.63 -48.01
N TRP A 138 2.55 -12.36 -47.65
CA TRP A 138 1.22 -11.79 -47.78
C TRP A 138 0.74 -11.73 -49.22
N LYS A 139 1.61 -11.26 -50.13
CA LYS A 139 1.26 -11.08 -51.54
C LYS A 139 1.19 -12.40 -52.31
N ASN A 140 2.23 -13.24 -52.21
CA ASN A 140 2.41 -14.39 -53.09
C ASN A 140 1.84 -15.70 -52.50
N LEU A 141 1.91 -15.88 -51.18
CA LEU A 141 1.41 -17.09 -50.54
C LEU A 141 -0.05 -16.96 -50.10
N ILE A 142 -0.41 -15.85 -49.50
CA ILE A 142 -1.77 -15.59 -49.03
C ILE A 142 -2.64 -15.03 -50.14
N GLY A 143 -2.09 -14.19 -51.02
CA GLY A 143 -2.79 -13.62 -52.16
C GLY A 143 -3.50 -12.29 -51.87
N ILE A 144 -3.06 -11.54 -50.88
CA ILE A 144 -3.58 -10.19 -50.61
C ILE A 144 -3.15 -9.25 -51.72
N PRO A 145 -4.04 -8.46 -52.32
CA PRO A 145 -3.70 -7.41 -53.28
C PRO A 145 -2.68 -6.43 -52.68
N GLU A 146 -1.71 -6.04 -53.52
CA GLU A 146 -0.60 -5.19 -53.09
C GLU A 146 -1.08 -3.85 -52.47
N GLU A 147 -2.16 -3.27 -53.01
CA GLU A 147 -2.78 -2.06 -52.55
C GLU A 147 -3.32 -2.14 -51.10
N ARG A 148 -3.49 -3.36 -50.57
CA ARG A 148 -3.94 -3.61 -49.18
C ARG A 148 -2.83 -4.05 -48.25
N ILE A 149 -1.56 -4.01 -48.71
CA ILE A 149 -0.35 -4.23 -47.92
C ILE A 149 0.35 -2.88 -47.74
N VAL A 150 0.29 -2.34 -46.54
CA VAL A 150 0.85 -1.01 -46.25
C VAL A 150 2.18 -1.16 -45.53
N ARG A 151 3.24 -0.49 -46.03
CA ARG A 151 4.54 -0.45 -45.40
C ARG A 151 4.59 0.74 -44.46
N LEU A 152 4.91 0.49 -43.19
CA LEU A 152 5.03 1.52 -42.15
C LEU A 152 6.42 1.46 -41.50
N GLY A 153 6.81 2.55 -40.90
CA GLY A 153 8.10 2.72 -40.26
C GLY A 153 8.22 1.99 -38.91
N LYS A 154 9.31 2.30 -38.25
CA LYS A 154 9.66 1.66 -36.97
C LYS A 154 8.68 1.98 -35.86
N ASP A 155 8.10 3.18 -35.87
CA ASP A 155 7.17 3.61 -34.82
C ASP A 155 5.86 2.81 -34.82
N ASP A 156 5.48 2.24 -35.99
CA ASP A 156 4.22 1.49 -36.14
C ASP A 156 4.45 -0.04 -36.23
N ASN A 157 5.42 -0.48 -37.02
CA ASN A 157 5.60 -1.90 -37.34
C ASN A 157 6.93 -2.51 -36.87
N PHE A 158 7.48 -2.01 -35.77
CA PHE A 158 8.61 -2.64 -35.10
C PHE A 158 8.37 -2.67 -33.57
N TRP A 159 8.29 -3.87 -33.01
CA TRP A 159 8.02 -4.01 -31.59
C TRP A 159 9.29 -4.14 -30.77
N GLU A 160 9.44 -3.24 -29.78
CA GLU A 160 10.53 -3.28 -28.79
C GLU A 160 10.06 -2.73 -27.45
N ILE A 161 10.48 -3.32 -26.34
CA ILE A 161 10.25 -2.82 -24.98
C ILE A 161 11.56 -2.90 -24.20
N GLY A 162 12.21 -1.73 -24.00
CA GLY A 162 13.48 -1.66 -23.28
C GLY A 162 14.57 -2.46 -23.97
N THR A 163 15.36 -3.22 -23.21
CA THR A 163 16.37 -4.17 -23.71
C THR A 163 15.79 -5.58 -23.82
N GLY A 164 16.33 -6.38 -24.75
CA GLY A 164 15.96 -7.77 -24.95
C GLY A 164 15.25 -8.06 -26.27
N PRO A 165 14.52 -9.19 -26.37
CA PRO A 165 13.93 -9.68 -27.63
C PRO A 165 13.00 -8.65 -28.28
N CYS A 166 13.21 -8.38 -29.58
CA CYS A 166 12.46 -7.42 -30.39
C CYS A 166 12.47 -7.81 -31.88
N GLY A 167 11.68 -7.13 -32.68
CA GLY A 167 11.67 -7.37 -34.13
C GLY A 167 10.56 -6.68 -34.90
N PRO A 168 10.59 -6.79 -36.26
CA PRO A 168 9.53 -6.26 -37.08
C PRO A 168 8.20 -6.95 -36.79
N CYS A 169 7.10 -6.27 -37.04
CA CYS A 169 5.78 -6.85 -36.91
C CYS A 169 4.91 -6.59 -38.15
N SER A 170 3.87 -7.40 -38.27
CA SER A 170 2.82 -7.26 -39.26
C SER A 170 1.48 -7.23 -38.56
N GLU A 171 0.70 -6.22 -38.81
CA GLU A 171 -0.59 -6.03 -38.16
C GLU A 171 -1.73 -6.26 -39.14
N ILE A 172 -2.84 -6.79 -38.64
CA ILE A 172 -4.06 -7.06 -39.43
C ILE A 172 -5.14 -6.09 -38.97
N TYR A 173 -5.70 -5.38 -39.96
CA TYR A 173 -6.73 -4.36 -39.82
C TYR A 173 -8.04 -4.79 -40.46
N PHE A 174 -9.13 -4.30 -39.87
CA PHE A 174 -10.46 -4.42 -40.47
C PHE A 174 -10.97 -3.05 -40.91
N ASP A 175 -11.35 -2.94 -42.22
CA ASP A 175 -11.99 -1.76 -42.79
C ASP A 175 -13.49 -1.73 -42.42
N ARG A 176 -13.87 -0.81 -41.58
CA ARG A 176 -15.26 -0.63 -41.10
C ARG A 176 -16.15 0.05 -42.14
N GLY A 177 -15.57 0.70 -43.12
CA GLY A 177 -16.29 1.43 -44.17
C GLY A 177 -16.03 2.94 -44.18
N GLU A 178 -16.44 3.57 -45.26
CA GLU A 178 -16.20 5.01 -45.47
C GLU A 178 -16.87 5.90 -44.43
N GLU A 179 -17.95 5.46 -43.82
CA GLU A 179 -18.66 6.19 -42.77
C GLU A 179 -17.83 6.47 -41.51
N PHE A 180 -16.71 5.73 -41.33
CA PHE A 180 -15.78 5.89 -40.24
C PHE A 180 -14.50 6.61 -40.66
N SER A 181 -14.39 7.03 -41.92
CA SER A 181 -13.20 7.67 -42.47
C SER A 181 -13.03 9.12 -41.92
N CYS A 182 -11.77 9.56 -41.84
CA CYS A 182 -11.42 10.94 -41.57
C CYS A 182 -11.75 11.89 -42.75
N GLY A 183 -12.13 11.34 -43.90
CA GLY A 183 -12.46 12.10 -45.12
C GLY A 183 -11.24 12.57 -45.92
N HIS A 184 -10.03 12.11 -45.60
CA HIS A 184 -8.81 12.36 -46.41
C HIS A 184 -8.70 11.29 -47.51
N ASP A 185 -8.26 11.71 -48.71
CA ASP A 185 -8.12 10.81 -49.86
C ASP A 185 -7.04 9.72 -49.65
N ASP A 186 -6.08 9.93 -48.75
CA ASP A 186 -5.00 9.01 -48.42
C ASP A 186 -5.29 8.18 -47.15
N CYS A 187 -6.53 8.14 -46.72
CA CYS A 187 -6.96 7.36 -45.55
C CYS A 187 -6.66 5.87 -45.76
N LYS A 188 -5.77 5.29 -44.96
CA LYS A 188 -5.28 3.91 -44.96
C LYS A 188 -4.89 3.43 -43.56
N PRO A 189 -4.60 2.13 -43.35
CA PRO A 189 -4.00 1.66 -42.09
C PRO A 189 -2.79 2.52 -41.67
N GLY A 190 -2.71 2.86 -40.40
CA GLY A 190 -1.79 3.87 -39.84
C GLY A 190 -2.43 5.24 -39.66
N CYS A 191 -3.66 5.48 -40.17
CA CYS A 191 -4.43 6.68 -39.86
C CYS A 191 -5.10 6.55 -38.48
N ASP A 192 -5.12 7.65 -37.72
CA ASP A 192 -5.76 7.71 -36.37
C ASP A 192 -7.29 7.70 -36.39
N CYS A 193 -7.93 7.57 -37.56
CA CYS A 193 -9.38 7.52 -37.65
C CYS A 193 -9.93 6.13 -37.29
N ASP A 194 -11.25 6.06 -37.04
CA ASP A 194 -11.94 4.83 -36.63
C ASP A 194 -12.27 3.87 -37.81
N ARG A 195 -11.84 4.15 -39.04
CA ARG A 195 -12.13 3.31 -40.21
C ARG A 195 -11.35 2.01 -40.19
N TYR A 196 -10.02 2.07 -40.02
CA TYR A 196 -9.14 0.90 -40.00
C TYR A 196 -8.81 0.52 -38.56
N VAL A 197 -9.41 -0.58 -38.10
CA VAL A 197 -9.21 -1.04 -36.73
C VAL A 197 -8.19 -2.17 -36.73
N GLU A 198 -6.99 -1.90 -36.16
CA GLU A 198 -6.02 -2.94 -35.83
C GLU A 198 -6.62 -3.88 -34.77
N PHE A 199 -6.65 -5.18 -35.05
CA PHE A 199 -7.14 -6.17 -34.09
C PHE A 199 -6.13 -7.27 -33.77
N TRP A 200 -5.10 -7.49 -34.62
CA TRP A 200 -4.10 -8.53 -34.41
C TRP A 200 -2.72 -8.08 -34.86
N ASN A 201 -1.73 -8.21 -33.97
CA ASN A 201 -0.33 -7.93 -34.25
C ASN A 201 0.49 -9.24 -34.26
N HIS A 202 1.26 -9.49 -35.31
CA HIS A 202 2.21 -10.59 -35.45
C HIS A 202 3.62 -10.06 -35.31
N VAL A 203 4.30 -10.30 -34.19
CA VAL A 203 5.67 -9.86 -33.94
C VAL A 203 6.66 -10.97 -34.28
N PHE A 204 7.59 -10.66 -35.15
CA PHE A 204 8.65 -11.56 -35.60
C PHE A 204 9.92 -11.27 -34.81
N THR A 205 10.00 -11.83 -33.62
CA THR A 205 11.10 -11.58 -32.69
C THR A 205 12.37 -12.26 -33.17
N GLN A 206 13.22 -11.52 -33.86
CA GLN A 206 14.46 -12.02 -34.43
C GLN A 206 15.72 -11.30 -33.98
N PHE A 207 15.55 -10.20 -33.24
CA PHE A 207 16.65 -9.41 -32.69
C PHE A 207 16.57 -9.35 -31.16
N SER A 208 17.71 -9.04 -30.53
CA SER A 208 17.83 -8.59 -29.14
C SER A 208 18.37 -7.18 -29.14
N LYS A 209 17.70 -6.25 -28.47
CA LYS A 209 18.19 -4.90 -28.24
C LYS A 209 19.10 -4.91 -27.01
N GLU A 210 20.34 -4.51 -27.19
CA GLU A 210 21.38 -4.43 -26.16
C GLU A 210 21.26 -3.12 -25.36
N GLU A 211 22.01 -3.03 -24.24
CA GLU A 211 22.01 -1.83 -23.38
C GLU A 211 22.56 -0.57 -24.07
N ASP A 212 23.44 -0.74 -25.05
CA ASP A 212 23.99 0.34 -25.88
C ASP A 212 23.06 0.78 -27.01
N GLY A 213 21.88 0.17 -27.14
CA GLY A 213 20.89 0.44 -28.16
C GLY A 213 21.13 -0.27 -29.50
N SER A 214 22.17 -1.09 -29.63
CA SER A 214 22.42 -1.90 -30.82
C SER A 214 21.51 -3.13 -30.87
N TYR A 215 21.41 -3.76 -32.05
CA TYR A 215 20.61 -4.97 -32.25
C TYR A 215 21.52 -6.14 -32.62
N SER A 216 21.43 -7.24 -31.88
CA SER A 216 22.02 -8.52 -32.19
C SER A 216 20.95 -9.51 -32.68
N ASN A 217 21.35 -10.45 -33.55
CA ASN A 217 20.41 -11.50 -33.99
C ASN A 217 20.22 -12.53 -32.89
N LEU A 218 18.96 -12.94 -32.64
CA LEU A 218 18.69 -14.09 -31.80
C LEU A 218 19.17 -15.39 -32.48
N ALA A 219 19.70 -16.30 -31.66
CA ALA A 219 20.13 -17.62 -32.17
C ALA A 219 18.97 -18.43 -32.79
N HIS A 220 17.77 -18.23 -32.27
CA HIS A 220 16.55 -18.82 -32.76
C HIS A 220 15.46 -17.74 -32.78
N PRO A 221 14.94 -17.36 -33.95
CA PRO A 221 13.81 -16.47 -34.07
C PRO A 221 12.57 -17.03 -33.38
N ASN A 222 11.79 -16.15 -32.79
CA ASN A 222 10.58 -16.50 -32.04
C ASN A 222 9.36 -15.78 -32.65
N ILE A 223 8.19 -16.27 -32.29
CA ILE A 223 6.92 -15.63 -32.63
C ILE A 223 6.21 -15.21 -31.34
N ASP A 224 5.83 -13.93 -31.32
CA ASP A 224 4.87 -13.36 -30.38
C ASP A 224 3.68 -12.81 -31.18
N THR A 225 2.46 -13.15 -30.80
CA THR A 225 1.28 -12.52 -31.39
C THR A 225 0.33 -12.02 -30.33
N GLY A 226 -0.35 -10.91 -30.63
CA GLY A 226 -1.33 -10.31 -29.73
C GLY A 226 -2.58 -9.87 -30.48
N MET A 227 -3.71 -10.55 -30.21
CA MET A 227 -5.02 -10.16 -30.71
C MET A 227 -5.88 -9.70 -29.54
N GLY A 228 -6.38 -8.46 -29.59
CA GLY A 228 -7.29 -7.94 -28.59
C GLY A 228 -8.66 -8.61 -28.67
N LEU A 229 -9.01 -9.41 -27.66
CA LEU A 229 -10.26 -10.18 -27.67
C LEU A 229 -11.50 -9.28 -27.74
N GLU A 230 -11.52 -8.18 -27.02
CA GLU A 230 -12.63 -7.22 -27.07
C GLU A 230 -12.71 -6.52 -28.42
N ARG A 231 -11.58 -6.20 -29.06
CA ARG A 231 -11.55 -5.59 -30.40
C ARG A 231 -12.08 -6.52 -31.46
N ILE A 232 -11.63 -7.78 -31.50
CA ILE A 232 -12.16 -8.75 -32.49
C ILE A 232 -13.61 -9.09 -32.20
N ALA A 233 -14.05 -9.15 -30.93
CA ALA A 233 -15.47 -9.34 -30.58
C ALA A 233 -16.33 -8.18 -31.08
N CYS A 234 -15.87 -6.94 -30.99
CA CYS A 234 -16.54 -5.76 -31.53
C CYS A 234 -16.78 -5.88 -33.04
N ILE A 235 -15.74 -6.30 -33.78
CA ILE A 235 -15.84 -6.52 -35.23
C ILE A 235 -16.81 -7.68 -35.54
N MET A 236 -16.69 -8.81 -34.86
CA MET A 236 -17.52 -9.99 -35.11
C MET A 236 -18.99 -9.79 -34.76
N GLN A 237 -19.28 -8.97 -33.78
CA GLN A 237 -20.66 -8.63 -33.37
C GLN A 237 -21.23 -7.46 -34.19
N GLY A 238 -20.39 -6.76 -34.96
CA GLY A 238 -20.79 -5.63 -35.80
C GLY A 238 -21.27 -4.44 -34.98
N VAL A 239 -20.58 -4.18 -33.86
CA VAL A 239 -20.86 -3.05 -32.94
C VAL A 239 -19.76 -1.99 -33.00
N ASN A 240 -20.09 -0.75 -32.58
CA ASN A 240 -19.20 0.38 -32.78
C ASN A 240 -18.20 0.62 -31.62
N SER A 241 -18.48 0.04 -30.48
CA SER A 241 -17.65 0.23 -29.29
C SER A 241 -17.44 -1.09 -28.56
N ILE A 242 -16.27 -1.24 -27.90
CA ILE A 242 -16.02 -2.36 -26.97
C ILE A 242 -17.06 -2.42 -25.85
N PHE A 243 -17.69 -1.30 -25.51
CA PHE A 243 -18.75 -1.25 -24.52
C PHE A 243 -20.07 -1.85 -25.02
N ASP A 244 -20.20 -2.09 -26.32
CA ASP A 244 -21.41 -2.62 -26.93
C ASP A 244 -21.35 -4.14 -27.16
N ILE A 245 -20.23 -4.81 -26.85
CA ILE A 245 -20.12 -6.27 -26.98
C ILE A 245 -20.88 -7.00 -25.86
N ASP A 246 -21.31 -8.23 -26.16
CA ASP A 246 -22.19 -9.04 -25.33
C ASP A 246 -21.88 -9.09 -23.85
N THR A 247 -20.65 -9.46 -23.48
CA THR A 247 -20.23 -9.61 -22.09
C THR A 247 -20.12 -8.29 -21.35
N ILE A 248 -19.70 -7.22 -22.04
CA ILE A 248 -19.60 -5.89 -21.45
C ILE A 248 -21.00 -5.26 -21.30
N GLN A 249 -21.88 -5.46 -22.27
CA GLN A 249 -23.29 -5.02 -22.18
C GLN A 249 -24.01 -5.66 -20.99
N TYR A 250 -23.73 -6.92 -20.66
CA TYR A 250 -24.32 -7.55 -19.49
C TYR A 250 -23.92 -6.85 -18.17
N ILE A 251 -22.66 -6.42 -18.07
CA ILE A 251 -22.17 -5.67 -16.89
C ILE A 251 -22.76 -4.26 -16.88
N LEU A 252 -22.71 -3.58 -18.03
CA LEU A 252 -23.21 -2.23 -18.25
C LEU A 252 -24.71 -2.12 -17.92
N ALA A 253 -25.52 -3.10 -18.33
CA ALA A 253 -26.93 -3.16 -18.00
C ALA A 253 -27.18 -3.13 -16.49
N GLY A 254 -26.30 -3.77 -15.69
CA GLY A 254 -26.39 -3.68 -14.23
C GLY A 254 -26.16 -2.28 -13.67
N VAL A 255 -25.27 -1.52 -14.28
CA VAL A 255 -25.05 -0.10 -13.91
C VAL A 255 -26.30 0.71 -14.25
N CYS A 256 -26.88 0.49 -15.44
CA CYS A 256 -28.10 1.17 -15.89
C CYS A 256 -29.30 0.87 -14.97
N GLU A 257 -29.47 -0.40 -14.58
CA GLU A 257 -30.53 -0.83 -13.65
C GLU A 257 -30.42 -0.10 -12.30
N LEU A 258 -29.21 -0.04 -11.72
CA LEU A 258 -28.98 0.64 -10.44
C LEU A 258 -29.14 2.15 -10.52
N ALA A 259 -28.74 2.76 -11.64
CA ALA A 259 -28.88 4.19 -11.87
C ALA A 259 -30.28 4.61 -12.32
N ASN A 260 -31.12 3.64 -12.73
CA ASN A 260 -32.42 3.87 -13.41
C ASN A 260 -32.27 4.78 -14.64
N ILE A 261 -31.25 4.52 -15.47
CA ILE A 261 -30.88 5.27 -16.68
C ILE A 261 -30.77 4.31 -17.85
N GLU A 262 -31.24 4.70 -19.01
CA GLU A 262 -31.08 3.95 -20.25
C GLU A 262 -29.82 4.41 -20.99
N TYR A 263 -28.92 3.47 -21.31
CA TYR A 263 -27.68 3.74 -22.02
C TYR A 263 -27.94 4.13 -23.48
N GLY A 264 -27.25 5.16 -23.95
CA GLY A 264 -27.39 5.69 -25.31
C GLY A 264 -28.50 6.71 -25.49
N ASN A 265 -29.46 6.81 -24.54
CA ASN A 265 -30.58 7.78 -24.57
C ASN A 265 -30.35 8.94 -23.58
N GLY A 266 -29.31 8.87 -22.77
CA GLY A 266 -28.94 9.89 -21.79
C GLY A 266 -28.06 11.02 -22.36
N SER A 267 -27.53 11.84 -21.47
CA SER A 267 -26.50 12.81 -21.86
C SER A 267 -25.18 12.08 -22.14
N LYS A 268 -24.32 12.66 -22.98
CA LYS A 268 -22.98 12.13 -23.24
C LYS A 268 -22.19 11.91 -21.93
N LYS A 269 -22.41 12.72 -20.89
CA LYS A 269 -21.77 12.59 -19.57
C LYS A 269 -22.25 11.36 -18.79
N THR A 270 -23.54 11.03 -18.85
CA THR A 270 -24.10 9.83 -18.20
C THR A 270 -23.56 8.56 -18.84
N ASP A 271 -23.52 8.49 -20.18
CA ASP A 271 -22.97 7.34 -20.89
C ASP A 271 -21.48 7.12 -20.58
N VAL A 272 -20.70 8.20 -20.50
CA VAL A 272 -19.29 8.15 -20.08
C VAL A 272 -19.17 7.58 -18.66
N SER A 273 -19.98 8.03 -17.71
CA SER A 273 -19.96 7.51 -16.34
C SER A 273 -20.31 6.02 -16.28
N ILE A 274 -21.30 5.57 -17.04
CA ILE A 274 -21.69 4.15 -17.15
C ILE A 274 -20.55 3.31 -17.69
N ARG A 275 -19.87 3.76 -18.75
CA ARG A 275 -18.71 3.07 -19.36
C ARG A 275 -17.54 2.98 -18.39
N ILE A 276 -17.21 4.07 -17.67
CA ILE A 276 -16.13 4.11 -16.68
C ILE A 276 -16.37 3.10 -15.56
N ILE A 277 -17.59 3.08 -15.00
CA ILE A 277 -17.92 2.10 -13.96
C ILE A 277 -17.76 0.68 -14.47
N THR A 278 -18.27 0.40 -15.67
CA THR A 278 -18.22 -0.93 -16.30
C THR A 278 -16.80 -1.42 -16.53
N ASP A 279 -15.94 -0.59 -17.12
CA ASP A 279 -14.54 -0.90 -17.38
C ASP A 279 -13.75 -1.11 -16.08
N HIS A 280 -13.85 -0.13 -15.19
CA HIS A 280 -13.08 -0.18 -13.95
C HIS A 280 -13.48 -1.35 -13.07
N LEU A 281 -14.75 -1.71 -13.04
CA LEU A 281 -15.23 -2.86 -12.28
C LEU A 281 -14.62 -4.19 -12.76
N ARG A 282 -14.43 -4.36 -14.08
CA ARG A 282 -13.69 -5.50 -14.62
C ARG A 282 -12.27 -5.52 -14.08
N SER A 283 -11.55 -4.41 -14.23
CA SER A 283 -10.18 -4.27 -13.73
C SER A 283 -10.07 -4.58 -12.24
N ILE A 284 -10.91 -3.98 -11.41
CA ILE A 284 -10.95 -4.14 -9.96
C ILE A 284 -11.15 -5.61 -9.59
N THR A 285 -12.13 -6.26 -10.19
CA THR A 285 -12.50 -7.66 -9.92
C THR A 285 -11.33 -8.60 -10.21
N PHE A 286 -10.68 -8.47 -11.35
CA PHE A 286 -9.53 -9.29 -11.73
C PHE A 286 -8.27 -8.98 -10.91
N MET A 287 -7.99 -7.71 -10.59
CA MET A 287 -6.85 -7.32 -9.76
C MET A 287 -6.96 -7.92 -8.36
N ILE A 288 -8.14 -7.85 -7.74
CA ILE A 288 -8.37 -8.43 -6.41
C ILE A 288 -8.28 -9.95 -6.45
N ALA A 289 -8.82 -10.60 -7.47
CA ALA A 289 -8.70 -12.05 -7.66
C ALA A 289 -7.23 -12.52 -7.71
N ASP A 290 -6.35 -11.70 -8.30
CA ASP A 290 -4.92 -11.94 -8.37
C ASP A 290 -4.15 -11.49 -7.11
N GLY A 291 -4.85 -11.13 -6.03
CA GLY A 291 -4.27 -10.85 -4.71
C GLY A 291 -3.79 -9.40 -4.52
N ILE A 292 -4.17 -8.48 -5.40
CA ILE A 292 -3.84 -7.06 -5.22
C ILE A 292 -4.84 -6.44 -4.23
N LEU A 293 -4.32 -5.74 -3.23
CA LEU A 293 -5.11 -5.00 -2.24
C LEU A 293 -4.97 -3.48 -2.44
N PRO A 294 -6.00 -2.69 -2.15
CA PRO A 294 -5.92 -1.24 -2.22
C PRO A 294 -4.84 -0.69 -1.28
N SER A 295 -3.91 0.11 -1.82
CA SER A 295 -2.83 0.73 -1.04
C SER A 295 -2.54 2.15 -1.54
N ASN A 296 -1.57 2.84 -0.92
CA ASN A 296 -1.16 4.19 -1.31
C ASN A 296 -0.06 4.19 -2.38
N GLU A 297 0.54 3.04 -2.68
CA GLU A 297 1.68 2.94 -3.58
C GLU A 297 1.55 1.72 -4.51
N GLY A 298 2.26 1.76 -5.62
CA GLY A 298 2.40 0.64 -6.53
C GLY A 298 1.08 0.14 -7.12
N ARG A 299 0.92 -1.18 -7.27
CA ARG A 299 -0.27 -1.83 -7.87
C ARG A 299 -1.54 -1.56 -7.07
N GLY A 300 -1.43 -1.52 -5.75
CA GLY A 300 -2.57 -1.26 -4.88
C GLY A 300 -3.10 0.17 -5.01
N TYR A 301 -2.24 1.13 -5.37
CA TYR A 301 -2.65 2.48 -5.73
C TYR A 301 -3.48 2.49 -7.00
N VAL A 302 -3.06 1.75 -8.03
CA VAL A 302 -3.84 1.61 -9.28
C VAL A 302 -5.23 1.06 -8.98
N LEU A 303 -5.30 -0.04 -8.22
CA LEU A 303 -6.57 -0.62 -7.80
C LEU A 303 -7.46 0.39 -7.05
N ARG A 304 -6.89 1.09 -6.09
CA ARG A 304 -7.60 2.12 -5.31
C ARG A 304 -8.09 3.26 -6.18
N ARG A 305 -7.28 3.73 -7.12
CA ARG A 305 -7.65 4.78 -8.07
C ARG A 305 -8.86 4.38 -8.91
N LEU A 306 -8.83 3.18 -9.52
CA LEU A 306 -9.93 2.67 -10.32
C LEU A 306 -11.22 2.53 -9.50
N LEU A 307 -11.13 1.98 -8.29
CA LEU A 307 -12.28 1.79 -7.41
C LEU A 307 -12.90 3.12 -7.00
N ARG A 308 -12.08 4.09 -6.59
CA ARG A 308 -12.56 5.42 -6.20
C ARG A 308 -13.15 6.19 -7.37
N ARG A 309 -12.56 6.06 -8.56
CA ARG A 309 -13.11 6.68 -9.78
C ARG A 309 -14.46 6.08 -10.13
N ALA A 310 -14.61 4.75 -10.10
CA ALA A 310 -15.89 4.08 -10.31
C ALA A 310 -16.94 4.50 -9.27
N ALA A 311 -16.58 4.56 -7.99
CA ALA A 311 -17.48 4.99 -6.91
C ALA A 311 -17.95 6.46 -7.09
N ARG A 312 -17.06 7.36 -7.51
CA ARG A 312 -17.41 8.75 -7.83
C ARG A 312 -18.41 8.82 -8.99
N HIS A 313 -18.16 8.07 -10.07
CA HIS A 313 -19.07 8.05 -11.21
C HIS A 313 -20.45 7.46 -10.85
N GLY A 314 -20.50 6.50 -9.93
CA GLY A 314 -21.76 6.04 -9.36
C GLY A 314 -22.54 7.16 -8.65
N LYS A 315 -21.83 8.01 -7.89
CA LYS A 315 -22.45 9.19 -7.27
C LYS A 315 -22.95 10.21 -8.30
N LEU A 316 -22.20 10.43 -9.40
CA LEU A 316 -22.64 11.30 -10.49
C LEU A 316 -23.89 10.77 -11.20
N LEU A 317 -24.13 9.45 -11.17
CA LEU A 317 -25.34 8.79 -11.65
C LEU A 317 -26.44 8.70 -10.57
N ASN A 318 -26.26 9.32 -9.40
CA ASN A 318 -27.18 9.26 -8.25
C ASN A 318 -27.42 7.84 -7.71
N ILE A 319 -26.44 6.92 -7.84
CA ILE A 319 -26.53 5.60 -7.24
C ILE A 319 -26.27 5.73 -5.73
N GLU A 320 -27.26 5.40 -4.92
CA GLU A 320 -27.16 5.45 -3.47
C GLU A 320 -26.57 4.16 -2.88
N GLY A 321 -25.92 4.27 -1.73
CA GLY A 321 -25.33 3.14 -1.03
C GLY A 321 -24.12 2.52 -1.73
N LYS A 322 -23.61 1.41 -1.21
CA LYS A 322 -22.58 0.58 -1.82
C LYS A 322 -23.19 -0.18 -2.99
N PHE A 323 -22.49 -0.23 -4.11
CA PHE A 323 -23.06 -0.85 -5.32
C PHE A 323 -22.03 -1.65 -6.13
N LEU A 324 -20.73 -1.36 -6.00
CA LEU A 324 -19.71 -1.97 -6.83
C LEU A 324 -19.56 -3.47 -6.57
N SER A 325 -19.69 -3.92 -5.33
CA SER A 325 -19.62 -5.35 -4.99
C SER A 325 -20.75 -6.16 -5.60
N ASN A 326 -21.98 -5.62 -5.65
CA ASN A 326 -23.13 -6.27 -6.29
C ASN A 326 -22.94 -6.38 -7.81
N LEU A 327 -22.33 -5.37 -8.42
CA LEU A 327 -22.03 -5.38 -9.85
C LEU A 327 -20.87 -6.33 -10.18
N ALA A 328 -19.93 -6.57 -9.24
CA ALA A 328 -18.83 -7.52 -9.43
C ALA A 328 -19.34 -8.95 -9.69
N ASP A 329 -20.49 -9.34 -9.17
CA ASP A 329 -21.14 -10.62 -9.48
C ASP A 329 -21.43 -10.78 -10.98
N ARG A 330 -21.71 -9.69 -11.69
CA ARG A 330 -21.90 -9.73 -13.14
C ARG A 330 -20.61 -10.00 -13.89
N VAL A 331 -19.50 -9.41 -13.45
CA VAL A 331 -18.14 -9.70 -13.99
C VAL A 331 -17.77 -11.15 -13.74
N ILE A 332 -17.99 -11.64 -12.52
CA ILE A 332 -17.72 -13.04 -12.15
C ILE A 332 -18.57 -14.00 -12.99
N THR A 333 -19.84 -13.68 -13.23
CA THR A 333 -20.74 -14.50 -14.02
C THR A 333 -20.27 -14.67 -15.47
N VAL A 334 -19.90 -13.59 -16.15
CA VAL A 334 -19.52 -13.66 -17.58
C VAL A 334 -18.09 -14.17 -17.79
N SER A 335 -17.21 -14.05 -16.77
CA SER A 335 -15.78 -14.39 -16.88
C SER A 335 -15.40 -15.66 -16.13
N GLY A 336 -16.20 -16.11 -15.15
CA GLY A 336 -15.86 -17.19 -14.21
C GLY A 336 -15.62 -18.56 -14.87
N LYS A 337 -16.20 -18.82 -16.06
CA LYS A 337 -15.92 -20.05 -16.82
C LYS A 337 -14.48 -20.07 -17.37
N ALA A 338 -13.99 -18.92 -17.84
CA ALA A 338 -12.62 -18.79 -18.35
C ALA A 338 -11.59 -18.61 -17.24
N TYR A 339 -12.03 -18.02 -16.13
CA TYR A 339 -11.20 -17.65 -14.95
C TYR A 339 -11.85 -18.17 -13.67
N PRO A 340 -11.71 -19.48 -13.35
CA PRO A 340 -12.38 -20.11 -12.21
C PRO A 340 -12.04 -19.46 -10.85
N GLU A 341 -10.88 -18.83 -10.74
CA GLU A 341 -10.43 -18.10 -9.55
C GLU A 341 -11.40 -16.96 -9.16
N LEU A 342 -12.10 -16.36 -10.11
CA LEU A 342 -13.10 -15.34 -9.82
C LEU A 342 -14.26 -15.91 -9.00
N THR A 343 -14.75 -17.08 -9.39
CA THR A 343 -15.83 -17.77 -8.67
C THR A 343 -15.37 -18.28 -7.31
N GLN A 344 -14.16 -18.84 -7.23
CA GLN A 344 -13.59 -19.35 -5.98
C GLN A 344 -13.36 -18.26 -4.94
N LYS A 345 -13.03 -17.04 -5.39
CA LYS A 345 -12.73 -15.89 -4.52
C LYS A 345 -13.84 -14.84 -4.50
N ALA A 346 -15.06 -15.16 -4.95
CA ALA A 346 -16.16 -14.18 -5.12
C ALA A 346 -16.43 -13.37 -3.85
N GLU A 347 -16.61 -14.02 -2.70
CA GLU A 347 -16.88 -13.33 -1.44
C GLU A 347 -15.70 -12.47 -0.97
N TYR A 348 -14.47 -12.94 -1.18
CA TYR A 348 -13.27 -12.15 -0.90
C TYR A 348 -13.20 -10.88 -1.77
N ILE A 349 -13.45 -11.01 -3.08
CA ILE A 349 -13.47 -9.88 -4.01
C ILE A 349 -14.49 -8.85 -3.58
N LYS A 350 -15.72 -9.27 -3.29
CA LYS A 350 -16.81 -8.39 -2.86
C LYS A 350 -16.49 -7.69 -1.54
N THR A 351 -15.92 -8.40 -0.58
CA THR A 351 -15.53 -7.83 0.72
C THR A 351 -14.51 -6.70 0.57
N ILE A 352 -13.48 -6.89 -0.27
CA ILE A 352 -12.46 -5.86 -0.52
C ILE A 352 -13.06 -4.63 -1.20
N ILE A 353 -13.91 -4.84 -2.21
CA ILE A 353 -14.62 -3.76 -2.91
C ILE A 353 -15.47 -2.97 -1.92
N ASP A 354 -16.31 -3.64 -1.15
CA ASP A 354 -17.21 -3.01 -0.18
C ASP A 354 -16.49 -2.12 0.83
N ARG A 355 -15.36 -2.60 1.35
CA ARG A 355 -14.60 -1.87 2.37
C ARG A 355 -13.92 -0.62 1.83
N GLU A 356 -13.31 -0.72 0.65
CA GLU A 356 -12.68 0.46 0.06
C GLU A 356 -13.73 1.46 -0.44
N GLU A 357 -14.86 0.98 -0.98
CA GLU A 357 -15.99 1.82 -1.37
C GLU A 357 -16.57 2.56 -0.17
N GLU A 358 -16.84 1.86 0.94
CA GLU A 358 -17.37 2.43 2.19
C GLU A 358 -16.42 3.49 2.77
N LYS A 359 -15.12 3.14 2.83
CA LYS A 359 -14.09 4.07 3.29
C LYS A 359 -14.03 5.33 2.42
N PHE A 360 -14.14 5.19 1.11
CA PHE A 360 -14.11 6.34 0.21
C PHE A 360 -15.38 7.15 0.29
N ARG A 361 -16.54 6.51 0.41
CA ARG A 361 -17.83 7.22 0.56
C ARG A 361 -17.87 8.10 1.79
N SER A 362 -17.27 7.69 2.89
CA SER A 362 -17.17 8.52 4.10
C SER A 362 -16.37 9.82 3.89
N THR A 363 -15.49 9.86 2.91
CA THR A 363 -14.62 11.00 2.64
C THR A 363 -14.96 11.78 1.37
N ILE A 364 -15.67 11.17 0.41
CA ILE A 364 -15.94 11.79 -0.90
C ILE A 364 -16.77 13.08 -0.80
N ASP A 365 -17.76 13.13 0.09
CA ASP A 365 -18.62 14.30 0.27
C ASP A 365 -17.83 15.47 0.84
N GLN A 366 -17.01 15.21 1.84
CA GLN A 366 -16.13 16.20 2.43
C GLN A 366 -15.09 16.69 1.43
N GLY A 367 -14.47 15.79 0.68
CA GLY A 367 -13.48 16.12 -0.33
C GLY A 367 -14.09 16.94 -1.49
N ASN A 368 -15.23 16.54 -2.02
CA ASN A 368 -15.94 17.29 -3.04
C ASN A 368 -16.31 18.70 -2.57
N HIS A 369 -16.79 18.84 -1.32
CA HIS A 369 -17.11 20.15 -0.76
C HIS A 369 -15.87 21.04 -0.66
N ILE A 370 -14.73 20.49 -0.25
CA ILE A 370 -13.46 21.20 -0.13
C ILE A 370 -12.93 21.61 -1.52
N ILE A 371 -12.95 20.70 -2.51
CA ILE A 371 -12.50 21.01 -3.88
C ILE A 371 -13.39 22.09 -4.47
N GLN A 372 -14.72 22.01 -4.29
CA GLN A 372 -15.63 23.04 -4.76
C GLN A 372 -15.38 24.41 -4.09
N GLY A 373 -15.04 24.39 -2.79
CA GLY A 373 -14.60 25.60 -2.08
C GLY A 373 -13.33 26.20 -2.72
N TYR A 374 -12.33 25.37 -3.02
CA TYR A 374 -11.10 25.82 -3.68
C TYR A 374 -11.34 26.33 -5.11
N VAL A 375 -12.22 25.69 -5.87
CA VAL A 375 -12.64 26.17 -7.19
C VAL A 375 -13.30 27.55 -7.11
N ASN A 376 -14.17 27.77 -6.15
CA ASN A 376 -14.83 29.05 -5.93
C ASN A 376 -13.84 30.15 -5.51
N GLU A 377 -12.86 29.82 -4.64
CA GLU A 377 -11.76 30.73 -4.28
C GLU A 377 -10.94 31.12 -5.52
N LEU A 378 -10.54 30.12 -6.33
CA LEU A 378 -9.76 30.37 -7.56
C LEU A 378 -10.51 31.27 -8.53
N LYS A 379 -11.80 31.03 -8.74
CA LYS A 379 -12.66 31.87 -9.58
C LYS A 379 -12.78 33.29 -9.06
N ALA A 380 -12.92 33.47 -7.74
CA ALA A 380 -12.99 34.76 -7.09
C ALA A 380 -11.69 35.57 -7.21
N GLU A 381 -10.54 34.86 -7.19
CA GLU A 381 -9.21 35.47 -7.35
C GLU A 381 -8.75 35.59 -8.82
N GLY A 382 -9.55 35.14 -9.78
CA GLY A 382 -9.20 35.15 -11.20
C GLY A 382 -8.05 34.20 -11.57
N LYS A 383 -7.82 33.16 -10.73
CA LYS A 383 -6.81 32.11 -10.92
C LYS A 383 -7.45 30.84 -11.47
N SER A 384 -6.63 30.02 -12.15
CA SER A 384 -7.08 28.72 -12.68
C SER A 384 -6.25 27.54 -12.18
N VAL A 385 -5.18 27.76 -11.39
CA VAL A 385 -4.28 26.72 -10.91
C VAL A 385 -4.41 26.57 -9.40
N LEU A 386 -4.77 25.37 -8.92
CA LEU A 386 -4.80 25.02 -7.51
C LEU A 386 -3.39 24.69 -7.02
N SER A 387 -2.93 25.32 -5.93
CA SER A 387 -1.57 25.14 -5.42
C SER A 387 -1.29 23.69 -4.98
N GLY A 388 -0.03 23.25 -5.17
CA GLY A 388 0.42 21.92 -4.79
C GLY A 388 0.20 21.56 -3.32
N GLU A 389 0.29 22.50 -2.39
CA GLU A 389 -0.04 22.32 -0.97
C GLU A 389 -1.51 21.91 -0.77
N LYS A 390 -2.45 22.60 -1.44
CA LYS A 390 -3.88 22.27 -1.34
C LYS A 390 -4.19 20.92 -2.00
N VAL A 391 -3.54 20.61 -3.12
CA VAL A 391 -3.63 19.30 -3.79
C VAL A 391 -3.07 18.19 -2.91
N PHE A 392 -1.92 18.42 -2.30
CA PHE A 392 -1.31 17.46 -1.36
C PHE A 392 -2.20 17.21 -0.13
N LYS A 393 -2.83 18.24 0.41
CA LYS A 393 -3.77 18.12 1.52
C LYS A 393 -5.00 17.28 1.16
N LEU A 394 -5.52 17.41 -0.06
CA LEU A 394 -6.60 16.55 -0.57
C LEU A 394 -6.17 15.09 -0.63
N TYR A 395 -4.94 14.84 -1.08
CA TYR A 395 -4.38 13.49 -1.18
C TYR A 395 -4.11 12.86 0.20
N ASP A 396 -3.33 13.55 1.04
CA ASP A 396 -2.83 13.02 2.31
C ASP A 396 -3.91 12.92 3.38
N THR A 397 -4.70 13.98 3.54
CA THR A 397 -5.68 14.09 4.63
C THR A 397 -7.03 13.49 4.26
N TYR A 398 -7.49 13.72 3.03
CA TYR A 398 -8.83 13.30 2.60
C TYR A 398 -8.83 12.09 1.67
N GLY A 399 -7.64 11.59 1.31
CA GLY A 399 -7.48 10.39 0.50
C GLY A 399 -7.99 10.54 -0.95
N PHE A 400 -8.00 11.76 -1.50
CA PHE A 400 -8.33 12.01 -2.89
C PHE A 400 -7.09 11.76 -3.76
N PRO A 401 -7.11 10.78 -4.68
CA PRO A 401 -6.05 10.63 -5.64
C PRO A 401 -5.79 11.91 -6.42
N LEU A 402 -4.52 12.17 -6.77
CA LEU A 402 -4.14 13.36 -7.54
C LEU A 402 -4.97 13.49 -8.81
N GLU A 403 -5.06 12.41 -9.57
CA GLU A 403 -5.73 12.37 -10.86
C GLU A 403 -7.25 12.62 -10.73
N LEU A 404 -7.85 12.16 -9.64
CA LEU A 404 -9.27 12.47 -9.36
C LEU A 404 -9.45 13.95 -9.05
N THR A 405 -8.49 14.58 -8.36
CA THR A 405 -8.47 16.03 -8.13
C THR A 405 -8.31 16.78 -9.44
N GLU A 406 -7.40 16.34 -10.33
CA GLU A 406 -7.21 16.92 -11.66
C GLU A 406 -8.47 16.82 -12.53
N GLU A 407 -9.14 15.66 -12.53
CA GLU A 407 -10.40 15.44 -13.25
C GLU A 407 -11.49 16.43 -12.79
N ILE A 408 -11.67 16.60 -11.47
CA ILE A 408 -12.68 17.54 -10.92
C ILE A 408 -12.32 19.00 -11.24
N LEU A 409 -11.04 19.34 -11.17
CA LEU A 409 -10.57 20.69 -11.52
C LEU A 409 -10.78 20.99 -13.00
N ALA A 410 -10.47 20.03 -13.89
CA ALA A 410 -10.67 20.17 -15.33
C ALA A 410 -12.16 20.35 -15.71
N GLU A 411 -13.06 19.62 -15.05
CA GLU A 411 -14.52 19.81 -15.20
C GLU A 411 -14.97 21.25 -14.89
N ASN A 412 -14.20 21.95 -14.06
CA ASN A 412 -14.47 23.34 -13.64
C ASN A 412 -13.60 24.38 -14.37
N GLY A 413 -12.80 23.98 -15.37
CA GLY A 413 -11.90 24.85 -16.13
C GLY A 413 -10.64 25.27 -15.33
N CYS A 414 -10.25 24.47 -14.34
CA CYS A 414 -9.07 24.68 -13.50
C CYS A 414 -8.05 23.54 -13.68
N THR A 415 -6.82 23.77 -13.22
CA THR A 415 -5.74 22.77 -13.23
C THR A 415 -5.08 22.65 -11.85
N ALA A 416 -4.33 21.56 -11.61
CA ALA A 416 -3.55 21.37 -10.40
C ALA A 416 -2.07 21.73 -10.62
N ASP A 417 -1.42 22.26 -9.59
CA ASP A 417 0.04 22.38 -9.52
C ASP A 417 0.64 21.04 -9.12
N VAL A 418 0.92 20.20 -10.13
CA VAL A 418 1.43 18.84 -9.94
C VAL A 418 2.88 18.84 -9.44
N ASP A 419 3.68 19.81 -9.83
CA ASP A 419 5.09 19.89 -9.41
C ASP A 419 5.18 20.26 -7.93
N GLY A 420 4.40 21.27 -7.48
CA GLY A 420 4.28 21.57 -6.06
C GLY A 420 3.71 20.41 -5.24
N PHE A 421 2.79 19.63 -5.77
CA PHE A 421 2.33 18.39 -5.12
C PHE A 421 3.46 17.38 -4.94
N LYS A 422 4.29 17.16 -5.98
CA LYS A 422 5.45 16.23 -5.90
C LYS A 422 6.48 16.68 -4.88
N GLU A 423 6.72 17.98 -4.75
CA GLU A 423 7.61 18.53 -3.71
C GLU A 423 7.11 18.17 -2.31
N HIS A 424 5.84 18.37 -2.02
CA HIS A 424 5.25 18.02 -0.72
C HIS A 424 5.28 16.51 -0.45
N MET A 425 5.04 15.68 -1.47
CA MET A 425 5.19 14.22 -1.39
C MET A 425 6.62 13.80 -1.05
N ASN A 426 7.62 14.39 -1.70
CA ASN A 426 9.03 14.10 -1.45
C ASN A 426 9.42 14.47 -0.01
N ILE A 427 8.99 15.62 0.48
CA ILE A 427 9.23 16.04 1.89
C ILE A 427 8.65 15.00 2.86
N GLN A 428 7.45 14.50 2.61
CA GLN A 428 6.84 13.46 3.44
C GLN A 428 7.63 12.15 3.40
N ILE A 429 8.04 11.72 2.19
CA ILE A 429 8.85 10.50 2.00
C ILE A 429 10.20 10.61 2.70
N GLU A 430 10.88 11.76 2.57
CA GLU A 430 12.16 12.00 3.23
C GLU A 430 12.01 12.05 4.76
N THR A 431 10.96 12.67 5.26
CA THR A 431 10.66 12.69 6.71
C THR A 431 10.42 11.28 7.23
N ALA A 432 9.66 10.46 6.50
CA ALA A 432 9.44 9.06 6.84
C ALA A 432 10.72 8.21 6.76
N ARG A 433 11.58 8.47 5.77
CA ARG A 433 12.89 7.82 5.61
C ARG A 433 13.86 8.24 6.70
N ALA A 434 13.90 9.52 7.07
CA ALA A 434 14.74 10.03 8.16
C ALA A 434 14.37 9.40 9.50
N ALA A 435 13.08 9.22 9.77
CA ALA A 435 12.58 8.52 10.94
C ALA A 435 13.01 7.03 10.97
N ARG A 436 13.19 6.40 9.81
CA ARG A 436 13.70 5.01 9.68
C ARG A 436 15.22 4.91 9.74
N LYS A 437 15.95 5.87 9.15
CA LYS A 437 17.43 5.87 9.11
C LYS A 437 18.11 6.01 10.47
N SER A 438 17.41 6.42 11.52
CA SER A 438 17.96 6.42 12.88
C SER A 438 18.22 5.02 13.46
N VAL A 439 17.88 3.95 12.74
CA VAL A 439 18.03 2.54 13.15
C VAL A 439 19.09 1.79 12.33
N GLU A 440 19.47 2.29 11.15
CA GLU A 440 20.39 1.60 10.21
C GLU A 440 21.64 2.44 9.95
N ALA A 441 22.58 2.45 10.88
CA ALA A 441 23.99 2.75 10.58
C ALA A 441 24.65 1.47 10.04
N GLY A 442 24.41 1.14 8.80
CA GLY A 442 24.90 -0.04 8.09
C GLY A 442 25.99 0.31 7.08
N TRP A 443 26.87 -0.62 6.84
CA TRP A 443 28.02 -0.63 5.95
C TRP A 443 27.70 -0.12 4.52
N ASP A 444 28.65 0.65 3.94
CA ASP A 444 28.64 0.97 2.50
C ASP A 444 29.01 -0.29 1.70
N GLU A 445 28.03 -0.96 1.15
CA GLU A 445 28.17 -2.20 0.35
C GLU A 445 28.83 -1.96 -1.03
N GLU A 446 28.89 -0.71 -1.51
CA GLU A 446 29.30 -0.36 -2.87
C GLU A 446 30.83 -0.45 -3.12
N ASN A 447 31.65 -0.61 -2.08
CA ASN A 447 33.12 -0.55 -2.22
C ASN A 447 33.87 -1.88 -1.99
N LEU A 448 33.15 -3.01 -1.80
CA LEU A 448 33.81 -4.29 -1.49
C LEU A 448 33.80 -5.20 -2.73
N SER A 449 34.98 -5.36 -3.36
CA SER A 449 35.19 -6.36 -4.43
C SER A 449 35.83 -7.62 -3.86
N PHE A 450 35.13 -8.75 -3.93
CA PHE A 450 35.58 -10.06 -3.44
C PHE A 450 35.80 -11.06 -4.60
N ALA A 451 36.13 -10.60 -5.78
CA ALA A 451 36.18 -11.42 -7.00
C ALA A 451 37.11 -12.63 -6.92
N GLU A 452 38.18 -12.55 -6.11
CA GLU A 452 39.21 -13.61 -6.00
C GLU A 452 39.00 -14.58 -4.81
N ILE A 453 37.99 -14.33 -3.93
CA ILE A 453 37.74 -15.15 -2.74
C ILE A 453 36.67 -16.20 -3.06
N SER A 454 36.93 -17.47 -2.71
CA SER A 454 35.93 -18.54 -2.84
C SER A 454 34.67 -18.30 -1.99
N GLU A 455 33.53 -18.85 -2.41
CA GLU A 455 32.32 -18.81 -1.61
C GLU A 455 32.46 -19.53 -0.29
N THR A 456 31.80 -19.03 0.76
CA THR A 456 31.84 -19.65 2.08
C THR A 456 30.84 -20.81 2.15
N ILE A 457 31.27 -21.99 2.57
CA ILE A 457 30.42 -23.16 2.78
C ILE A 457 29.69 -23.01 4.13
N PHE A 458 28.37 -23.10 4.12
CA PHE A 458 27.56 -23.04 5.35
C PHE A 458 27.21 -24.43 5.88
N ASN A 459 27.79 -24.80 7.03
CA ASN A 459 27.59 -26.10 7.71
C ASN A 459 26.65 -25.99 8.93
N GLY A 460 26.11 -24.79 9.20
CA GLY A 460 25.40 -24.48 10.44
C GLY A 460 23.97 -25.07 10.54
N TYR A 461 23.50 -25.80 9.55
CA TYR A 461 22.27 -26.61 9.69
C TYR A 461 22.50 -27.88 10.51
N GLU A 462 23.66 -28.46 10.41
CA GLU A 462 23.98 -29.75 11.03
C GLU A 462 24.89 -29.60 12.25
N LYS A 463 25.71 -28.53 12.28
CA LYS A 463 26.74 -28.33 13.30
C LYS A 463 26.57 -26.99 14.02
N LEU A 464 26.90 -26.96 15.29
CA LEU A 464 26.97 -25.77 16.12
C LEU A 464 28.42 -25.37 16.46
N ALA A 465 29.38 -26.21 16.12
CA ALA A 465 30.80 -25.97 16.19
C ALA A 465 31.52 -26.64 15.03
N ASP A 466 32.57 -26.04 14.49
CA ASP A 466 33.39 -26.60 13.40
C ASP A 466 34.77 -25.91 13.38
N ASP A 467 35.69 -26.47 12.62
CA ASP A 467 36.97 -25.82 12.32
C ASP A 467 36.84 -25.06 10.99
N ALA A 468 37.55 -23.94 10.88
CA ALA A 468 37.57 -23.15 9.64
C ALA A 468 38.94 -22.48 9.45
N THR A 469 39.19 -21.99 8.24
CA THR A 469 40.38 -21.18 7.91
C THR A 469 39.96 -19.75 7.57
N ILE A 470 40.65 -18.77 8.10
CA ILE A 470 40.45 -17.35 7.78
C ILE A 470 41.00 -17.10 6.37
N LEU A 471 40.14 -16.75 5.44
CA LEU A 471 40.51 -16.40 4.05
C LEU A 471 40.90 -14.93 3.91
N ASN A 472 40.25 -14.06 4.65
CA ASN A 472 40.51 -12.62 4.60
C ASN A 472 40.10 -11.93 5.91
N ILE A 473 40.84 -10.87 6.28
CA ILE A 473 40.51 -9.97 7.40
C ILE A 473 40.38 -8.56 6.84
N ILE A 474 39.26 -7.88 7.15
CA ILE A 474 38.92 -6.59 6.60
C ILE A 474 38.63 -5.62 7.74
N THR A 475 39.21 -4.44 7.67
CA THR A 475 38.97 -3.36 8.62
C THR A 475 37.63 -2.68 8.39
N LYS A 476 37.23 -1.79 9.27
CA LYS A 476 35.94 -1.09 9.20
C LYS A 476 35.79 -0.20 7.94
N ASP A 477 36.92 0.26 7.40
CA ASP A 477 36.98 1.08 6.17
C ASP A 477 37.07 0.27 4.87
N GLY A 478 36.97 -1.07 4.97
CA GLY A 478 36.96 -1.96 3.81
C GLY A 478 38.33 -2.44 3.34
N SER A 479 39.43 -2.02 4.02
CA SER A 479 40.79 -2.38 3.63
C SER A 479 41.19 -3.77 4.15
N PRO A 480 41.79 -4.65 3.33
CA PRO A 480 42.29 -5.94 3.78
C PRO A 480 43.53 -5.78 4.65
N ILE A 481 43.67 -6.63 5.67
CA ILE A 481 44.86 -6.69 6.55
C ILE A 481 45.23 -8.15 6.83
N ASP A 482 46.48 -8.41 7.09
CA ASP A 482 46.97 -9.77 7.35
C ASP A 482 46.86 -10.19 8.81
N ILE A 483 46.82 -9.23 9.74
CA ILE A 483 46.84 -9.50 11.19
C ILE A 483 45.88 -8.53 11.90
N ALA A 484 45.04 -9.07 12.79
CA ALA A 484 44.19 -8.30 13.67
C ALA A 484 44.41 -8.70 15.13
N SER A 485 44.52 -7.71 16.05
CA SER A 485 44.88 -7.89 17.46
C SER A 485 43.75 -7.56 18.42
N ALA A 486 43.90 -7.99 19.66
CA ALA A 486 42.99 -7.73 20.76
C ALA A 486 42.59 -6.25 20.86
N GLY A 487 41.30 -6.00 21.11
CA GLY A 487 40.67 -4.68 21.15
C GLY A 487 40.16 -4.18 19.80
N SER A 488 40.60 -4.74 18.66
CA SER A 488 40.10 -4.34 17.34
C SER A 488 38.74 -4.97 17.01
N THR A 489 38.00 -4.27 16.12
CA THR A 489 36.77 -4.80 15.49
C THR A 489 37.04 -4.91 14.00
N VAL A 490 36.94 -6.12 13.46
CA VAL A 490 37.22 -6.44 12.06
C VAL A 490 36.16 -7.35 11.48
N SER A 491 36.08 -7.46 10.17
CA SER A 491 35.30 -8.47 9.49
C SER A 491 36.21 -9.56 8.92
N VAL A 492 35.81 -10.82 9.07
CA VAL A 492 36.54 -11.95 8.50
C VAL A 492 35.68 -12.75 7.54
N ILE A 493 36.33 -13.27 6.50
CA ILE A 493 35.74 -14.24 5.58
C ILE A 493 36.39 -15.58 5.85
N LEU A 494 35.59 -16.61 6.02
CA LEU A 494 36.01 -17.98 6.28
C LEU A 494 35.74 -18.88 5.07
N ASN A 495 36.52 -19.96 4.91
CA ASN A 495 36.26 -21.00 3.90
C ASN A 495 34.96 -21.74 4.16
N GLN A 496 34.60 -21.94 5.42
CA GLN A 496 33.34 -22.52 5.86
C GLN A 496 32.90 -21.94 7.21
N THR A 497 31.60 -22.01 7.51
CA THR A 497 31.08 -21.47 8.76
C THR A 497 29.86 -22.23 9.27
N VAL A 498 29.70 -22.20 10.60
CA VAL A 498 28.48 -22.66 11.30
C VAL A 498 27.55 -21.51 11.68
N PHE A 499 28.00 -20.27 11.51
CA PHE A 499 27.21 -19.09 11.86
C PHE A 499 26.20 -18.77 10.76
N TYR A 500 24.92 -18.75 11.09
CA TYR A 500 23.86 -18.35 10.17
C TYR A 500 23.97 -16.85 9.88
N PRO A 501 24.08 -16.45 8.62
CA PRO A 501 24.04 -15.04 8.23
C PRO A 501 22.60 -14.52 8.25
N GLU A 502 22.43 -13.23 8.54
CA GLU A 502 21.11 -12.59 8.44
C GLU A 502 20.50 -12.82 7.06
N GLY A 503 19.27 -13.30 7.06
CA GLY A 503 18.55 -13.59 5.80
C GLY A 503 17.19 -14.22 6.02
N GLY A 504 16.27 -14.06 5.06
CA GLY A 504 14.93 -14.62 5.11
C GLY A 504 14.11 -14.18 6.34
N GLY A 505 14.38 -12.98 6.87
CA GLY A 505 13.75 -12.46 8.08
C GLY A 505 14.30 -13.03 9.40
N GLN A 506 15.27 -13.94 9.35
CA GLN A 506 15.94 -14.44 10.54
C GLN A 506 17.21 -13.65 10.84
N ILE A 507 17.40 -13.27 12.11
CA ILE A 507 18.61 -12.60 12.60
C ILE A 507 19.83 -13.55 12.52
N TYR A 508 21.02 -12.97 12.37
CA TYR A 508 22.30 -13.69 12.38
C TYR A 508 22.60 -14.34 13.73
N ASP A 509 23.50 -15.34 13.70
CA ASP A 509 24.05 -15.93 14.92
C ASP A 509 25.15 -15.11 15.57
N THR A 510 25.31 -15.31 16.86
CA THR A 510 26.44 -14.87 17.65
C THR A 510 27.18 -16.07 18.21
N GLY A 511 28.36 -15.83 18.77
CA GLY A 511 29.18 -16.84 19.38
C GLY A 511 30.64 -16.45 19.43
N LYS A 512 31.55 -17.44 19.33
CA LYS A 512 33.00 -17.25 19.46
C LYS A 512 33.76 -17.86 18.30
N ILE A 513 34.84 -17.18 17.91
CA ILE A 513 35.89 -17.70 17.03
C ILE A 513 37.17 -17.67 17.85
N PHE A 514 37.86 -18.80 17.94
CA PHE A 514 39.02 -18.87 18.82
C PHE A 514 40.08 -19.85 18.30
N THR A 515 41.31 -19.63 18.78
CA THR A 515 42.46 -20.54 18.69
C THR A 515 42.93 -20.83 20.11
N ASP A 516 44.00 -21.60 20.26
CA ASP A 516 44.61 -21.81 21.56
C ASP A 516 45.11 -20.51 22.23
N ASN A 517 45.40 -19.48 21.42
CA ASN A 517 46.03 -18.22 21.90
C ASN A 517 45.21 -16.95 21.62
N ALA A 518 44.08 -17.04 20.98
CA ALA A 518 43.24 -15.90 20.59
C ALA A 518 41.77 -16.23 20.70
N GLU A 519 40.97 -15.22 21.07
CA GLU A 519 39.52 -15.32 21.13
C GLU A 519 38.87 -14.04 20.59
N ALA A 520 37.79 -14.21 19.85
CA ALA A 520 36.94 -13.12 19.36
C ALA A 520 35.45 -13.45 19.52
N SER A 521 34.67 -12.45 19.82
CA SER A 521 33.19 -12.53 19.83
C SER A 521 32.63 -12.16 18.46
N VAL A 522 31.72 -12.97 17.94
CA VAL A 522 30.98 -12.70 16.71
C VAL A 522 29.83 -11.73 17.03
N LEU A 523 29.89 -10.53 16.46
CA LEU A 523 28.90 -9.47 16.68
C LEU A 523 27.79 -9.46 15.65
N GLU A 524 28.11 -9.80 14.38
CA GLU A 524 27.22 -9.73 13.24
C GLU A 524 27.69 -10.69 12.15
N VAL A 525 26.77 -11.29 11.42
CA VAL A 525 27.09 -12.18 10.28
C VAL A 525 26.17 -11.83 9.10
N LYS A 526 26.78 -11.50 7.95
CA LYS A 526 26.07 -11.13 6.71
C LYS A 526 26.56 -11.93 5.52
N LYS A 527 25.68 -12.13 4.55
CA LYS A 527 26.03 -12.77 3.27
C LYS A 527 26.06 -11.72 2.16
N ILE A 528 27.21 -11.56 1.51
CA ILE A 528 27.43 -10.62 0.40
C ILE A 528 28.11 -11.37 -0.75
N GLN A 529 27.54 -11.35 -1.94
CA GLN A 529 28.08 -11.99 -3.16
C GLN A 529 28.53 -13.47 -2.94
N GLY A 530 27.75 -14.28 -2.23
CA GLY A 530 28.07 -15.67 -1.95
C GLY A 530 29.06 -15.91 -0.81
N LYS A 531 29.70 -14.87 -0.26
CA LYS A 531 30.62 -14.93 0.88
C LYS A 531 29.89 -14.57 2.17
N ILE A 532 30.31 -15.20 3.29
CA ILE A 532 29.76 -14.90 4.62
C ILE A 532 30.79 -14.11 5.40
N LEU A 533 30.47 -12.87 5.72
CA LEU A 533 31.26 -11.95 6.49
C LEU A 533 30.89 -12.05 7.97
N HIS A 534 31.90 -12.26 8.83
CA HIS A 534 31.73 -12.29 10.27
C HIS A 534 32.39 -11.07 10.90
N LYS A 535 31.60 -10.19 11.49
CA LYS A 535 32.09 -9.03 12.24
C LYS A 535 32.50 -9.47 13.63
N LEU A 536 33.77 -9.36 13.91
CA LEU A 536 34.41 -9.85 15.12
C LEU A 536 34.90 -8.70 16.00
N LYS A 537 34.71 -8.84 17.31
CA LYS A 537 35.44 -8.08 18.30
C LYS A 537 36.46 -9.02 18.92
N ILE A 538 37.76 -8.75 18.69
CA ILE A 538 38.83 -9.54 19.22
C ILE A 538 39.00 -9.23 20.71
N THR A 539 38.80 -10.24 21.56
CA THR A 539 38.83 -10.10 23.02
C THR A 539 40.23 -10.40 23.57
N SER A 540 40.95 -11.32 22.95
CA SER A 540 42.34 -11.64 23.34
C SER A 540 43.15 -12.18 22.16
N GLY A 541 44.47 -12.02 22.20
CA GLY A 541 45.41 -12.54 21.22
C GLY A 541 45.37 -11.84 19.88
N THR A 542 45.76 -12.54 18.81
CA THR A 542 45.84 -12.07 17.42
C THR A 542 45.36 -13.15 16.46
N PHE A 543 44.67 -12.74 15.40
CA PHE A 543 44.29 -13.59 14.29
C PHE A 543 45.02 -13.18 13.03
N LYS A 544 45.32 -14.16 12.17
CA LYS A 544 46.06 -13.98 10.91
C LYS A 544 45.31 -14.57 9.74
N THR A 545 45.52 -14.03 8.56
CA THR A 545 45.07 -14.62 7.30
C THR A 545 45.69 -16.02 7.12
N ASN A 546 44.92 -16.99 6.63
CA ASN A 546 45.28 -18.42 6.50
C ASN A 546 45.44 -19.17 7.82
N GLU A 547 44.99 -18.62 8.95
CA GLU A 547 45.02 -19.30 10.24
C GLU A 547 43.80 -20.22 10.40
N ASN A 548 44.00 -21.41 11.00
CA ASN A 548 42.92 -22.29 11.38
C ASN A 548 42.33 -21.82 12.70
N VAL A 549 40.99 -21.71 12.72
CA VAL A 549 40.20 -21.27 13.86
C VAL A 549 39.10 -22.25 14.18
N LYS A 550 38.71 -22.31 15.44
CA LYS A 550 37.54 -23.05 15.92
C LYS A 550 36.35 -22.09 16.03
N LEU A 551 35.21 -22.54 15.54
CA LEU A 551 33.94 -21.81 15.53
C LEU A 551 33.01 -22.44 16.57
N GLN A 552 32.34 -21.62 17.35
CA GLN A 552 31.30 -22.05 18.29
C GLN A 552 30.15 -21.05 18.33
N VAL A 553 28.97 -21.50 17.89
CA VAL A 553 27.73 -20.70 17.94
C VAL A 553 27.23 -20.62 19.40
N ASP A 554 26.62 -19.50 19.76
CA ASP A 554 25.82 -19.39 20.98
C ASP A 554 24.59 -20.32 20.85
N VAL A 555 24.70 -21.48 21.45
CA VAL A 555 23.72 -22.56 21.34
C VAL A 555 22.35 -22.14 21.88
N ILE A 556 22.33 -21.39 22.98
CA ILE A 556 21.07 -20.97 23.61
C ILE A 556 20.36 -19.98 22.68
N ARG A 557 21.05 -18.96 22.23
CA ARG A 557 20.50 -17.97 21.31
C ARG A 557 20.01 -18.59 19.99
N ARG A 558 20.83 -19.47 19.36
CA ARG A 558 20.43 -20.20 18.16
C ARG A 558 19.15 -21.01 18.38
N HIS A 559 19.04 -21.67 19.52
CA HIS A 559 17.87 -22.48 19.86
C HIS A 559 16.61 -21.61 20.04
N ASP A 560 16.76 -20.46 20.70
CA ASP A 560 15.63 -19.53 20.89
C ASP A 560 15.18 -18.90 19.55
N VAL A 561 16.10 -18.55 18.67
CA VAL A 561 15.79 -18.11 17.28
C VAL A 561 15.06 -19.22 16.52
N ALA A 562 15.55 -20.47 16.60
CA ALA A 562 14.92 -21.60 15.93
C ALA A 562 13.50 -21.92 16.45
N LYS A 563 13.23 -21.73 17.77
CA LYS A 563 11.89 -21.79 18.35
C LYS A 563 10.94 -20.81 17.68
N ASN A 564 11.33 -19.53 17.66
CA ASN A 564 10.54 -18.46 17.09
C ASN A 564 10.32 -18.65 15.58
N HIS A 565 11.34 -19.15 14.84
CA HIS A 565 11.22 -19.41 13.41
C HIS A 565 10.26 -20.59 13.11
N THR A 566 10.37 -21.67 13.87
CA THR A 566 9.45 -22.82 13.73
C THR A 566 8.02 -22.41 14.09
N ALA A 567 7.83 -21.61 15.15
CA ALA A 567 6.54 -21.06 15.51
C ALA A 567 5.94 -20.14 14.42
N THR A 568 6.78 -19.41 13.69
CA THR A 568 6.33 -18.55 12.58
C THR A 568 5.65 -19.35 11.47
N HIS A 569 6.18 -20.51 11.10
CA HIS A 569 5.57 -21.40 10.11
C HIS A 569 4.22 -21.94 10.59
N ILE A 570 4.13 -22.35 11.85
CA ILE A 570 2.86 -22.82 12.43
C ILE A 570 1.85 -21.65 12.45
N LEU A 571 2.27 -20.46 12.87
CA LEU A 571 1.44 -19.24 12.89
C LEU A 571 0.91 -18.88 11.51
N GLN A 572 1.75 -18.89 10.47
CA GLN A 572 1.33 -18.60 9.11
C GLN A 572 0.21 -19.53 8.64
N LYS A 573 0.33 -20.82 8.91
CA LYS A 573 -0.71 -21.79 8.55
C LYS A 573 -1.98 -21.61 9.39
N ALA A 574 -1.84 -21.36 10.69
CA ALA A 574 -2.98 -21.09 11.58
C ALA A 574 -3.75 -19.81 11.14
N LEU A 575 -3.05 -18.76 10.75
CA LEU A 575 -3.64 -17.55 10.19
C LEU A 575 -4.46 -17.85 8.93
N LYS A 576 -3.93 -18.64 8.00
CA LYS A 576 -4.68 -19.06 6.81
C LYS A 576 -5.95 -19.83 7.15
N MET A 577 -5.88 -20.72 8.12
CA MET A 577 -7.04 -21.53 8.52
C MET A 577 -8.13 -20.73 9.23
N VAL A 578 -7.76 -19.75 10.07
CA VAL A 578 -8.72 -19.00 10.90
C VAL A 578 -9.22 -17.73 10.19
N VAL A 579 -8.33 -17.02 9.51
CA VAL A 579 -8.64 -15.73 8.88
C VAL A 579 -9.00 -15.91 7.40
N GLY A 580 -8.29 -16.79 6.69
CA GLY A 580 -8.59 -17.14 5.31
C GLY A 580 -7.35 -17.38 4.44
N GLU A 581 -7.54 -18.14 3.36
CA GLU A 581 -6.47 -18.52 2.42
C GLU A 581 -5.79 -17.35 1.69
N HIS A 582 -6.39 -16.15 1.74
CA HIS A 582 -5.81 -14.92 1.17
C HIS A 582 -4.61 -14.40 1.95
N ILE A 583 -4.36 -14.90 3.15
CA ILE A 583 -3.22 -14.50 3.98
C ILE A 583 -1.93 -14.85 3.26
N GLN A 584 -1.10 -13.83 3.02
CA GLN A 584 0.23 -13.97 2.44
C GLN A 584 1.23 -13.19 3.29
N GLN A 585 2.43 -13.72 3.43
CA GLN A 585 3.51 -13.03 4.13
C GLN A 585 3.89 -11.76 3.36
N ALA A 586 3.84 -10.62 4.03
CA ALA A 586 4.34 -9.33 3.55
C ALA A 586 5.72 -9.00 4.12
N GLY A 587 6.07 -9.59 5.27
CA GLY A 587 7.36 -9.48 5.92
C GLY A 587 7.46 -10.40 7.12
N SER A 588 8.70 -10.68 7.56
CA SER A 588 8.97 -11.46 8.76
C SER A 588 10.23 -10.96 9.44
N SER A 589 10.28 -11.06 10.77
CA SER A 589 11.48 -10.82 11.56
C SER A 589 11.50 -11.76 12.74
N VAL A 590 12.53 -12.58 12.84
CA VAL A 590 12.69 -13.62 13.86
C VAL A 590 14.02 -13.41 14.59
N ASN A 591 13.96 -13.29 15.91
CA ASN A 591 15.12 -13.17 16.78
C ASN A 591 14.99 -14.05 18.02
N ASP A 592 15.93 -13.95 18.96
CA ASP A 592 15.96 -14.73 20.20
C ASP A 592 14.86 -14.32 21.21
N LYS A 593 14.28 -13.12 21.08
CA LYS A 593 13.25 -12.61 22.01
C LYS A 593 11.84 -12.87 21.54
N GLY A 594 11.64 -13.03 20.23
CA GLY A 594 10.30 -13.21 19.66
C GLY A 594 10.30 -13.23 18.13
N LEU A 595 9.12 -13.22 17.59
CA LEU A 595 8.86 -13.16 16.18
C LEU A 595 7.89 -12.03 15.83
N ARG A 596 8.03 -11.52 14.62
CA ARG A 596 7.12 -10.56 14.01
C ARG A 596 6.73 -11.08 12.65
N PHE A 597 5.44 -11.15 12.39
CA PHE A 597 4.90 -11.62 11.14
C PHE A 597 3.95 -10.58 10.54
N ASP A 598 4.35 -10.02 9.41
CA ASP A 598 3.56 -9.06 8.65
C ASP A 598 2.83 -9.81 7.53
N PHE A 599 1.54 -9.62 7.40
CA PHE A 599 0.71 -10.38 6.45
C PHE A 599 -0.36 -9.51 5.80
N SER A 600 -0.77 -9.93 4.60
CA SER A 600 -1.82 -9.26 3.85
C SER A 600 -3.19 -9.53 4.48
N HIS A 601 -3.80 -8.47 5.04
CA HIS A 601 -5.18 -8.53 5.51
C HIS A 601 -5.76 -7.12 5.60
N TYR A 602 -7.04 -7.00 5.34
CA TYR A 602 -7.72 -5.73 5.13
C TYR A 602 -8.35 -5.14 6.40
N GLU A 603 -8.41 -5.90 7.50
CA GLU A 603 -9.00 -5.48 8.78
C GLU A 603 -8.18 -5.93 9.98
N ALA A 604 -8.53 -5.45 11.17
CA ALA A 604 -7.99 -5.98 12.41
C ALA A 604 -8.46 -7.43 12.62
N VAL A 605 -7.55 -8.29 13.02
CA VAL A 605 -7.92 -9.65 13.46
C VAL A 605 -8.64 -9.53 14.79
N SER A 606 -9.84 -10.11 14.90
CA SER A 606 -10.62 -10.00 16.12
C SER A 606 -9.96 -10.75 17.28
N GLU A 607 -10.26 -10.36 18.51
CA GLU A 607 -9.73 -11.05 19.70
C GLU A 607 -10.10 -12.53 19.71
N GLU A 608 -11.30 -12.88 19.27
CA GLU A 608 -11.75 -14.28 19.15
C GLU A 608 -10.88 -15.06 18.14
N GLN A 609 -10.59 -14.44 16.98
CA GLN A 609 -9.71 -15.04 15.98
C GLN A 609 -8.27 -15.17 16.51
N LEU A 610 -7.74 -14.16 17.21
CA LEU A 610 -6.41 -14.19 17.82
C LEU A 610 -6.31 -15.32 18.84
N HIS A 611 -7.30 -15.50 19.71
CA HIS A 611 -7.35 -16.61 20.64
C HIS A 611 -7.39 -17.96 19.91
N LYS A 612 -8.19 -18.07 18.87
CA LYS A 612 -8.28 -19.32 18.09
C LYS A 612 -6.97 -19.67 17.38
N ILE A 613 -6.25 -18.65 16.85
CA ILE A 613 -4.94 -18.82 16.25
C ILE A 613 -3.93 -19.31 17.29
N GLU A 614 -3.91 -18.66 18.46
CA GLU A 614 -3.01 -18.99 19.56
C GLU A 614 -3.27 -20.42 20.09
N GLU A 615 -4.53 -20.81 20.25
CA GLU A 615 -4.91 -22.17 20.61
C GLU A 615 -4.41 -23.18 19.56
N LEU A 616 -4.66 -22.92 18.28
CA LEU A 616 -4.28 -23.82 17.19
C LEU A 616 -2.76 -23.98 17.10
N VAL A 617 -2.00 -22.90 17.28
CA VAL A 617 -0.54 -22.96 17.30
C VAL A 617 -0.03 -23.81 18.48
N ASN A 618 -0.57 -23.57 19.67
CA ASN A 618 -0.19 -24.34 20.87
C ASN A 618 -0.62 -25.80 20.79
N GLU A 619 -1.74 -26.11 20.15
CA GLU A 619 -2.16 -27.49 19.87
C GLU A 619 -1.11 -28.21 19.01
N GLN A 620 -0.67 -27.58 17.90
CA GLN A 620 0.36 -28.15 17.03
C GLN A 620 1.71 -28.34 17.75
N ILE A 621 2.08 -27.41 18.63
CA ILE A 621 3.26 -27.56 19.49
C ILE A 621 3.12 -28.77 20.39
N SER A 622 1.96 -28.94 21.03
CA SER A 622 1.70 -30.03 21.97
C SER A 622 1.63 -31.43 21.34
N MET A 623 1.38 -31.52 20.03
CA MET A 623 1.40 -32.76 19.25
C MET A 623 2.82 -33.31 19.03
N PHE A 624 3.86 -32.53 19.34
CA PHE A 624 5.26 -32.92 19.15
C PHE A 624 5.57 -33.38 17.72
N ALA A 625 4.94 -32.70 16.74
CA ALA A 625 5.13 -33.01 15.32
C ALA A 625 6.60 -32.92 14.91
N PRO A 626 7.12 -33.88 14.13
CA PRO A 626 8.47 -33.79 13.62
C PRO A 626 8.63 -32.62 12.66
N VAL A 627 9.75 -31.91 12.73
CA VAL A 627 10.13 -30.90 11.73
C VAL A 627 11.09 -31.55 10.77
N VAL A 628 10.63 -31.79 9.55
CA VAL A 628 11.40 -32.49 8.50
C VAL A 628 11.91 -31.45 7.50
N ILE A 629 13.20 -31.56 7.20
CA ILE A 629 13.90 -30.64 6.28
C ILE A 629 14.43 -31.45 5.11
N GLU A 630 14.01 -31.11 3.89
CA GLU A 630 14.36 -31.82 2.67
C GLU A 630 14.79 -30.86 1.56
N ASN A 631 15.76 -31.26 0.78
CA ASN A 631 16.10 -30.56 -0.47
C ASN A 631 15.48 -31.30 -1.64
N MET A 632 14.73 -30.59 -2.48
CA MET A 632 14.04 -31.17 -3.64
C MET A 632 13.91 -30.15 -4.76
N SER A 633 13.47 -30.60 -5.95
CA SER A 633 13.19 -29.66 -7.04
C SER A 633 12.00 -28.76 -6.68
N LYS A 634 12.05 -27.51 -7.15
CA LYS A 634 10.99 -26.52 -6.91
C LYS A 634 9.61 -27.04 -7.36
N ASP A 635 9.55 -27.69 -8.51
CA ASP A 635 8.28 -28.23 -9.04
C ASP A 635 7.69 -29.34 -8.15
N TYR A 636 8.56 -30.18 -7.58
CA TYR A 636 8.11 -31.22 -6.65
C TYR A 636 7.65 -30.62 -5.32
N ALA A 637 8.36 -29.61 -4.82
CA ALA A 637 7.97 -28.88 -3.61
C ALA A 637 6.58 -28.24 -3.74
N LEU A 638 6.32 -27.55 -4.87
CA LEU A 638 5.01 -26.96 -5.15
C LEU A 638 3.90 -28.01 -5.27
N LYS A 639 4.18 -29.17 -5.89
CA LYS A 639 3.23 -30.30 -5.95
C LYS A 639 2.95 -30.90 -4.58
N LYS A 640 3.94 -30.87 -3.66
CA LYS A 640 3.79 -31.29 -2.25
C LYS A 640 2.98 -30.27 -1.43
N GLY A 641 2.61 -29.14 -2.01
CA GLY A 641 1.84 -28.07 -1.37
C GLY A 641 2.70 -27.06 -0.60
N ALA A 642 4.00 -26.99 -0.88
CA ALA A 642 4.89 -26.06 -0.21
C ALA A 642 4.50 -24.61 -0.52
N MET A 643 4.34 -23.80 0.51
CA MET A 643 4.15 -22.36 0.39
C MET A 643 5.48 -21.71 0.02
N ALA A 644 5.47 -20.92 -1.05
CA ALA A 644 6.59 -20.12 -1.51
C ALA A 644 6.30 -18.63 -1.27
N LEU A 645 7.28 -17.87 -0.85
CA LEU A 645 7.14 -16.42 -0.70
C LEU A 645 7.09 -15.75 -2.06
N PHE A 646 6.16 -14.82 -2.22
CA PHE A 646 6.04 -14.02 -3.43
C PHE A 646 7.27 -13.09 -3.58
N GLY A 647 7.93 -13.15 -4.75
CA GLY A 647 9.04 -12.25 -5.09
C GLY A 647 10.45 -12.72 -4.72
N GLU A 648 10.62 -13.86 -4.06
CA GLU A 648 11.94 -14.46 -3.86
C GLU A 648 12.40 -15.29 -5.06
N LYS A 649 13.69 -15.19 -5.38
CA LYS A 649 14.33 -16.01 -6.42
C LYS A 649 14.77 -17.34 -5.83
N TYR A 650 14.06 -18.38 -6.14
CA TYR A 650 14.44 -19.75 -5.77
C TYR A 650 15.22 -20.41 -6.92
N GLY A 651 16.28 -21.12 -6.58
CA GLY A 651 16.98 -21.99 -7.53
C GLY A 651 16.14 -23.22 -7.93
N ASP A 652 16.69 -24.06 -8.80
CA ASP A 652 16.05 -25.32 -9.23
C ASP A 652 15.87 -26.30 -8.08
N THR A 653 16.80 -26.29 -7.11
CA THR A 653 16.72 -27.05 -5.86
C THR A 653 16.39 -26.11 -4.72
N VAL A 654 15.34 -26.45 -3.97
CA VAL A 654 14.83 -25.66 -2.85
C VAL A 654 14.82 -26.47 -1.56
N ARG A 655 15.04 -25.79 -0.43
CA ARG A 655 14.96 -26.35 0.90
C ARG A 655 13.52 -26.22 1.41
N VAL A 656 12.88 -27.34 1.69
CA VAL A 656 11.51 -27.47 2.18
C VAL A 656 11.54 -27.82 3.66
N VAL A 657 10.81 -27.06 4.46
CA VAL A 657 10.60 -27.31 5.89
C VAL A 657 9.15 -27.70 6.10
N SER A 658 8.93 -28.88 6.65
CA SER A 658 7.61 -29.42 6.97
C SER A 658 7.47 -29.58 8.47
N VAL A 659 6.38 -29.10 9.07
CA VAL A 659 6.02 -29.31 10.46
C VAL A 659 4.84 -30.28 10.47
N GLY A 660 5.18 -31.60 10.62
CA GLY A 660 4.21 -32.66 10.41
C GLY A 660 3.50 -32.50 9.05
N ASP A 661 2.21 -32.73 9.03
CA ASP A 661 1.33 -32.48 7.88
C ASP A 661 0.66 -31.08 7.92
N PHE A 662 0.98 -30.28 8.94
CA PHE A 662 0.29 -29.01 9.19
C PHE A 662 0.83 -27.85 8.33
N SER A 663 2.15 -27.68 8.28
CA SER A 663 2.77 -26.62 7.48
C SER A 663 3.90 -27.18 6.60
N VAL A 664 3.96 -26.75 5.35
CA VAL A 664 5.04 -27.08 4.39
C VAL A 664 5.44 -25.79 3.69
N GLU A 665 6.70 -25.36 3.86
CA GLU A 665 7.17 -24.06 3.36
C GLU A 665 8.57 -24.13 2.77
N LEU A 666 8.85 -23.26 1.79
CA LEU A 666 10.21 -23.03 1.29
C LEU A 666 10.93 -22.10 2.27
N CYS A 667 11.95 -22.60 2.96
CA CYS A 667 12.63 -21.83 3.98
C CYS A 667 14.12 -22.19 4.11
N GLY A 668 14.96 -21.13 4.11
CA GLY A 668 16.41 -21.22 4.32
C GLY A 668 16.85 -21.02 5.78
N GLY A 669 15.94 -20.79 6.72
CA GLY A 669 16.27 -20.50 8.11
C GLY A 669 16.62 -21.73 8.95
N THR A 670 17.00 -21.51 10.21
CA THR A 670 17.27 -22.57 11.17
C THR A 670 16.00 -22.95 11.92
N HIS A 671 15.76 -24.24 12.08
CA HIS A 671 14.55 -24.79 12.71
C HIS A 671 14.88 -25.82 13.77
N LEU A 672 13.92 -26.05 14.66
CA LEU A 672 13.95 -27.16 15.59
C LEU A 672 13.71 -28.48 14.84
N LEU A 673 14.05 -29.60 15.45
CA LEU A 673 13.77 -30.93 14.90
C LEU A 673 12.37 -31.44 15.27
N ASN A 674 11.71 -30.78 16.24
CA ASN A 674 10.39 -31.17 16.72
C ASN A 674 9.64 -29.91 17.21
N ALA A 675 8.39 -29.78 16.83
CA ALA A 675 7.54 -28.64 17.20
C ALA A 675 7.40 -28.47 18.72
N GLY A 676 7.36 -29.56 19.47
CA GLY A 676 7.24 -29.51 20.94
C GLY A 676 8.39 -28.78 21.65
N LEU A 677 9.55 -28.68 21.01
CA LEU A 677 10.70 -27.93 21.55
C LEU A 677 10.47 -26.40 21.53
N VAL A 678 9.44 -25.89 20.84
CA VAL A 678 9.01 -24.49 20.93
C VAL A 678 8.58 -24.14 22.37
N GLY A 679 8.00 -25.10 23.07
CA GLY A 679 7.47 -24.99 24.43
C GLY A 679 6.06 -24.42 24.45
N ALA A 680 5.90 -23.14 24.44
CA ALA A 680 4.60 -22.48 24.35
C ALA A 680 4.71 -21.26 23.39
N PHE A 681 3.56 -20.81 22.90
CA PHE A 681 3.44 -19.67 22.00
C PHE A 681 2.41 -18.67 22.55
N LYS A 682 2.71 -17.38 22.49
CA LYS A 682 1.80 -16.31 22.92
C LYS A 682 1.85 -15.14 21.94
N ILE A 683 0.70 -14.70 21.47
CA ILE A 683 0.57 -13.44 20.73
C ILE A 683 0.63 -12.28 21.72
N VAL A 684 1.53 -11.32 21.47
CA VAL A 684 1.72 -10.13 22.31
C VAL A 684 0.90 -8.96 21.76
N SER A 685 0.92 -8.76 20.44
CA SER A 685 0.20 -7.65 19.82
C SER A 685 -0.27 -8.00 18.40
N GLU A 686 -1.33 -7.33 17.98
CA GLU A 686 -1.81 -7.27 16.60
C GLU A 686 -2.05 -5.81 16.21
N SER A 687 -1.52 -5.35 15.07
CA SER A 687 -1.62 -3.96 14.66
C SER A 687 -1.55 -3.78 13.14
N GLY A 688 -2.03 -2.63 12.65
CA GLY A 688 -1.87 -2.23 11.24
C GLY A 688 -0.50 -1.60 10.99
N VAL A 689 0.19 -2.01 9.93
CA VAL A 689 1.48 -1.44 9.53
C VAL A 689 1.33 -0.52 8.32
N ALA A 690 0.53 -0.95 7.37
CA ALA A 690 0.21 -0.21 6.15
C ALA A 690 -1.21 -0.56 5.69
N ALA A 691 -1.71 0.13 4.68
CA ALA A 691 -2.99 -0.24 4.09
C ALA A 691 -2.94 -1.68 3.56
N GLY A 692 -3.82 -2.53 4.07
CA GLY A 692 -3.89 -3.94 3.68
C GLY A 692 -2.77 -4.83 4.26
N VAL A 693 -1.97 -4.35 5.22
CA VAL A 693 -0.94 -5.13 5.90
C VAL A 693 -1.12 -5.07 7.40
N ARG A 694 -1.26 -6.21 8.01
CA ARG A 694 -1.36 -6.41 9.46
C ARG A 694 -0.08 -7.04 10.00
N ARG A 695 0.20 -6.81 11.26
CA ARG A 695 1.37 -7.32 11.99
C ARG A 695 0.92 -8.09 13.23
N ILE A 696 1.46 -9.28 13.42
CA ILE A 696 1.43 -10.00 14.68
C ILE A 696 2.84 -10.03 15.25
N GLU A 697 2.96 -9.71 16.54
CA GLU A 697 4.15 -9.95 17.34
C GLU A 697 3.85 -11.04 18.35
N ALA A 698 4.75 -12.01 18.45
CA ALA A 698 4.56 -13.16 19.34
C ALA A 698 5.90 -13.60 19.96
N ILE A 699 5.79 -14.31 21.06
CA ILE A 699 6.91 -14.83 21.84
C ILE A 699 6.73 -16.34 22.10
N THR A 700 7.84 -17.03 22.35
CA THR A 700 7.84 -18.48 22.63
C THR A 700 8.63 -18.83 23.89
N GLY A 701 8.36 -19.99 24.44
CA GLY A 701 9.19 -20.64 25.49
C GLY A 701 9.39 -19.77 26.73
N SER A 702 10.66 -19.56 27.12
CA SER A 702 11.02 -18.84 28.34
C SER A 702 10.64 -17.36 28.34
N CYS A 703 10.51 -16.74 27.16
CA CYS A 703 10.09 -15.33 27.06
C CYS A 703 8.66 -15.14 27.59
N ILE A 704 7.77 -16.15 27.48
CA ILE A 704 6.41 -16.11 28.03
C ILE A 704 6.45 -16.05 29.56
N LEU A 705 7.36 -16.81 30.20
CA LEU A 705 7.53 -16.77 31.65
C LEU A 705 8.02 -15.40 32.11
N SER A 706 8.93 -14.79 31.36
CA SER A 706 9.42 -13.43 31.64
C SER A 706 8.30 -12.42 31.56
N GLU A 707 7.47 -12.47 30.52
CA GLU A 707 6.30 -11.61 30.32
C GLU A 707 5.28 -11.80 31.46
N LEU A 708 4.96 -13.06 31.79
CA LEU A 708 4.04 -13.37 32.88
C LEU A 708 4.54 -12.82 34.23
N ASN A 709 5.84 -12.94 34.51
CA ASN A 709 6.43 -12.42 35.74
C ASN A 709 6.39 -10.89 35.78
N SER A 710 6.68 -10.23 34.67
CA SER A 710 6.59 -8.76 34.54
C SER A 710 5.15 -8.26 34.75
N ALA A 711 4.17 -8.91 34.11
CA ALA A 711 2.77 -8.58 34.31
C ALA A 711 2.34 -8.77 35.77
N LYS A 712 2.78 -9.86 36.41
CA LYS A 712 2.48 -10.16 37.82
C LYS A 712 3.12 -9.13 38.78
N GLU A 713 4.33 -8.68 38.46
CA GLU A 713 5.01 -7.64 39.22
C GLU A 713 4.27 -6.29 39.08
N THR A 714 3.85 -5.95 37.86
CA THR A 714 3.04 -4.75 37.58
C THR A 714 1.74 -4.76 38.42
N LEU A 715 1.01 -5.89 38.40
CA LEU A 715 -0.20 -6.05 39.21
C LEU A 715 0.08 -5.92 40.70
N LYS A 716 1.20 -6.46 41.19
CA LYS A 716 1.64 -6.32 42.59
C LYS A 716 1.91 -4.85 42.96
N ASN A 717 2.57 -4.10 42.07
CA ASN A 717 2.86 -2.69 42.25
C ASN A 717 1.55 -1.85 42.30
N ILE A 718 0.62 -2.12 41.38
CA ILE A 718 -0.72 -1.50 41.37
C ILE A 718 -1.47 -1.82 42.66
N ALA A 719 -1.48 -3.07 43.11
CA ALA A 719 -2.12 -3.48 44.33
C ALA A 719 -1.53 -2.76 45.55
N SER A 720 -0.20 -2.63 45.62
CA SER A 720 0.52 -1.89 46.66
C SER A 720 0.14 -0.41 46.66
N THR A 721 0.10 0.25 45.51
CA THR A 721 -0.29 1.66 45.34
C THR A 721 -1.73 1.89 45.82
N LEU A 722 -2.64 0.99 45.44
CA LEU A 722 -4.05 1.04 45.84
C LEU A 722 -4.28 0.52 47.28
N LYS A 723 -3.25 0.06 47.98
CA LYS A 723 -3.33 -0.57 49.30
C LYS A 723 -4.35 -1.70 49.41
N THR A 724 -4.30 -2.62 48.44
CA THR A 724 -5.23 -3.74 48.31
C THR A 724 -4.46 -5.03 47.93
N ASN A 725 -5.14 -6.17 47.81
CA ASN A 725 -4.58 -7.38 47.24
C ASN A 725 -4.84 -7.47 45.73
N GLN A 726 -4.11 -8.35 45.02
CA GLN A 726 -4.20 -8.45 43.57
C GLN A 726 -5.61 -8.81 43.05
N ASN A 727 -6.35 -9.63 43.76
CA ASN A 727 -7.70 -10.05 43.38
C ASN A 727 -8.75 -8.94 43.56
N ALA A 728 -8.45 -7.89 44.32
CA ALA A 728 -9.36 -6.79 44.58
C ALA A 728 -8.93 -5.46 43.90
N ILE A 729 -7.96 -5.51 42.98
CA ILE A 729 -7.46 -4.31 42.27
C ILE A 729 -8.61 -3.62 41.52
N GLU A 730 -9.39 -4.34 40.74
CA GLU A 730 -10.48 -3.78 39.93
C GLU A 730 -11.56 -3.12 40.78
N ALA A 731 -12.01 -3.79 41.83
CA ALA A 731 -13.00 -3.26 42.74
C ALA A 731 -12.48 -2.02 43.49
N LYS A 732 -11.21 -2.04 43.94
CA LYS A 732 -10.60 -0.87 44.63
C LYS A 732 -10.37 0.28 43.69
N LEU A 733 -9.93 0.03 42.43
CA LEU A 733 -9.76 1.08 41.43
C LEU A 733 -11.09 1.75 41.13
N THR A 734 -12.15 0.97 40.89
CA THR A 734 -13.51 1.49 40.65
C THR A 734 -14.01 2.32 41.79
N SER A 735 -13.85 1.85 43.07
CA SER A 735 -14.26 2.62 44.23
C SER A 735 -13.45 3.90 44.41
N THR A 736 -12.14 3.88 44.09
CA THR A 736 -11.29 5.07 44.22
C THR A 736 -11.61 6.13 43.16
N VAL A 737 -11.92 5.70 41.92
CA VAL A 737 -12.35 6.63 40.87
C VAL A 737 -13.69 7.27 41.22
N GLU A 738 -14.64 6.49 41.76
CA GLU A 738 -15.92 7.05 42.20
C GLU A 738 -15.78 7.98 43.39
N GLU A 739 -14.98 7.62 44.39
CA GLU A 739 -14.64 8.50 45.52
C GLU A 739 -14.02 9.82 45.03
N LEU A 740 -13.08 9.77 44.08
CA LEU A 740 -12.48 10.96 43.48
C LEU A 740 -13.53 11.83 42.77
N ARG A 741 -14.50 11.20 42.09
CA ARG A 741 -15.61 11.90 41.43
C ARG A 741 -16.51 12.61 42.44
N LEU A 742 -16.85 11.93 43.54
CA LEU A 742 -17.65 12.49 44.59
C LEU A 742 -16.96 13.65 45.32
N VAL A 743 -15.68 13.47 45.68
CA VAL A 743 -14.87 14.53 46.33
C VAL A 743 -14.75 15.77 45.43
N LYS A 744 -14.54 15.59 44.13
CA LYS A 744 -14.54 16.72 43.17
C LYS A 744 -15.89 17.45 43.17
N ALA A 745 -17.00 16.71 43.12
CA ALA A 745 -18.33 17.30 43.11
C ALA A 745 -18.61 18.06 44.42
N GLU A 746 -18.20 17.50 45.57
CA GLU A 746 -18.31 18.16 46.88
C GLU A 746 -17.44 19.42 46.97
N MET A 747 -16.22 19.35 46.43
CA MET A 747 -15.34 20.52 46.37
C MET A 747 -15.93 21.63 45.52
N ASP A 748 -16.55 21.28 44.38
CA ASP A 748 -17.23 22.24 43.50
C ASP A 748 -18.49 22.83 44.21
N GLU A 749 -19.26 22.02 44.94
CA GLU A 749 -20.39 22.49 45.75
C GLU A 749 -19.95 23.43 46.85
N LEU A 750 -18.88 23.08 47.59
CA LEU A 750 -18.32 23.94 48.64
C LEU A 750 -17.82 25.27 48.08
N LYS A 751 -17.17 25.24 46.91
CA LYS A 751 -16.78 26.48 46.20
C LYS A 751 -17.99 27.33 45.87
N GLN A 752 -19.06 26.75 45.35
CA GLN A 752 -20.30 27.49 45.03
C GLN A 752 -20.94 28.10 46.28
N LYS A 753 -20.99 27.38 47.39
CA LYS A 753 -21.51 27.88 48.68
C LYS A 753 -20.63 29.03 49.20
N SER A 754 -19.31 28.94 49.06
CA SER A 754 -18.38 30.00 49.40
C SER A 754 -18.61 31.29 48.60
N ILE A 755 -18.80 31.13 47.27
CA ILE A 755 -19.13 32.23 46.38
C ILE A 755 -20.45 32.89 46.76
N ALA A 756 -21.51 32.13 47.02
CA ALA A 756 -22.82 32.64 47.42
C ALA A 756 -22.77 33.37 48.76
N ASN A 757 -22.02 32.88 49.73
CA ASN A 757 -21.85 33.55 51.02
C ASN A 757 -21.02 34.86 50.91
N SER A 758 -20.12 34.95 49.98
CA SER A 758 -19.30 36.15 49.69
C SER A 758 -20.12 37.26 48.99
N LEU A 759 -21.19 36.90 48.33
CA LEU A 759 -21.97 37.83 47.49
C LEU A 759 -22.60 38.96 48.31
N ASN A 760 -23.19 38.64 49.48
CA ASN A 760 -23.79 39.67 50.40
C ASN A 760 -22.74 40.62 50.98
N SER A 761 -21.58 40.10 51.38
CA SER A 761 -20.49 40.92 51.89
C SER A 761 -19.81 41.77 50.88
N LEU A 762 -19.77 41.30 49.58
CA LEU A 762 -19.27 42.06 48.46
C LEU A 762 -20.18 43.26 48.14
N LEU A 763 -21.49 43.07 48.15
CA LEU A 763 -22.47 44.15 47.89
C LEU A 763 -22.40 45.24 48.96
N GLU A 764 -22.11 44.89 50.21
CA GLU A 764 -21.95 45.85 51.35
C GLU A 764 -20.67 46.69 51.15
N ASN A 765 -19.66 46.18 50.49
CA ASN A 765 -18.40 46.87 50.24
C ASN A 765 -18.41 47.71 48.90
N ALA A 766 -19.54 47.87 48.26
CA ALA A 766 -19.66 48.70 47.06
C ALA A 766 -19.39 50.17 47.31
N GLU A 767 -18.42 50.72 46.62
CA GLU A 767 -18.10 52.15 46.69
C GLU A 767 -18.95 52.97 45.74
N THR A 768 -19.58 54.03 46.13
CA THR A 768 -20.33 54.95 45.27
C THR A 768 -19.38 55.91 44.58
N VAL A 769 -19.23 55.85 43.28
CA VAL A 769 -18.37 56.68 42.43
C VAL A 769 -19.25 57.41 41.44
N GLY A 770 -19.53 58.70 41.61
CA GLY A 770 -20.54 59.41 40.84
C GLY A 770 -21.94 58.79 41.05
N ASP A 771 -22.63 58.48 39.97
CA ASP A 771 -23.96 57.85 39.98
C ASP A 771 -23.89 56.30 39.86
N VAL A 772 -22.72 55.69 40.03
CA VAL A 772 -22.46 54.25 39.83
C VAL A 772 -21.92 53.63 41.12
N LYS A 773 -22.30 52.39 41.37
CA LYS A 773 -21.74 51.58 42.45
C LYS A 773 -20.58 50.74 41.90
N LEU A 774 -19.37 50.95 42.34
CA LEU A 774 -18.17 50.18 41.97
C LEU A 774 -17.89 49.05 42.97
N LEU A 775 -17.78 47.84 42.50
CA LEU A 775 -17.25 46.70 43.22
C LEU A 775 -15.87 46.37 42.71
N ALA A 776 -14.83 46.77 43.46
CA ALA A 776 -13.44 46.48 43.14
C ALA A 776 -12.85 45.53 44.19
N GLN A 777 -12.58 44.31 43.84
CA GLN A 777 -12.14 43.26 44.78
C GLN A 777 -11.08 42.34 44.20
N ARG A 778 -10.10 41.96 45.02
CA ARG A 778 -9.11 40.96 44.72
C ARG A 778 -9.54 39.60 45.30
N PHE A 779 -9.37 38.53 44.49
CA PHE A 779 -9.62 37.15 44.88
C PHE A 779 -8.35 36.32 44.68
N GLU A 780 -8.08 35.37 45.58
CA GLU A 780 -6.90 34.51 45.53
C GLU A 780 -7.25 33.08 44.99
N ASP A 781 -8.44 32.57 45.31
CA ASP A 781 -8.88 31.21 45.09
C ASP A 781 -9.94 31.04 43.98
N TYR A 782 -10.35 32.11 43.30
CA TYR A 782 -11.38 32.10 42.25
C TYR A 782 -10.73 32.18 40.89
N ASP A 783 -11.07 31.27 39.99
CA ASP A 783 -10.63 31.39 38.62
C ASP A 783 -11.45 32.44 37.84
N VAL A 784 -11.05 32.69 36.57
CA VAL A 784 -11.73 33.71 35.75
C VAL A 784 -13.18 33.34 35.47
N ASN A 785 -13.52 32.03 35.41
CA ASN A 785 -14.90 31.59 35.18
C ASN A 785 -15.75 31.73 36.41
N ASP A 786 -15.19 31.46 37.57
CA ASP A 786 -15.83 31.71 38.87
C ASP A 786 -16.18 33.20 39.01
N LEU A 787 -15.26 34.10 38.67
CA LEU A 787 -15.49 35.55 38.71
C LEU A 787 -16.53 36.02 37.71
N LYS A 788 -16.59 35.45 36.52
CA LYS A 788 -17.63 35.76 35.52
C LYS A 788 -19.02 35.36 36.04
N LYS A 789 -19.13 34.17 36.63
CA LYS A 789 -20.37 33.69 37.21
C LYS A 789 -20.81 34.59 38.38
N LEU A 790 -19.88 34.99 39.25
CA LEU A 790 -20.16 35.96 40.32
C LEU A 790 -20.67 37.30 39.75
N CYS A 791 -20.10 37.78 38.67
CA CYS A 791 -20.59 38.98 37.96
C CYS A 791 -22.00 38.80 37.43
N ASP A 792 -22.30 37.64 36.84
CA ASP A 792 -23.62 37.35 36.30
C ASP A 792 -24.66 37.23 37.44
N ASP A 793 -24.32 36.61 38.58
CA ASP A 793 -25.19 36.50 39.76
C ASP A 793 -25.49 37.89 40.38
N ILE A 794 -24.49 38.78 40.41
CA ILE A 794 -24.71 40.18 40.86
C ILE A 794 -25.62 40.94 39.89
N LYS A 795 -25.44 40.82 38.59
CA LYS A 795 -26.28 41.48 37.58
C LYS A 795 -27.73 41.02 37.62
N ALA A 796 -27.97 39.73 37.87
CA ALA A 796 -29.32 39.17 37.89
C ALA A 796 -30.24 39.77 38.95
N SER A 797 -29.65 40.37 40.03
CA SER A 797 -30.41 40.87 41.16
C SER A 797 -30.15 42.34 41.49
N ASN A 798 -29.28 43.03 40.75
CA ASN A 798 -28.85 44.37 41.05
C ASN A 798 -28.68 45.26 39.81
N GLU A 799 -28.98 46.54 39.92
CA GLU A 799 -28.77 47.56 38.89
C GLU A 799 -27.76 48.60 39.35
N GLY A 800 -27.10 49.31 38.45
CA GLY A 800 -26.21 50.38 38.74
C GLY A 800 -24.79 49.98 39.18
N TYR A 801 -24.38 48.73 38.96
CA TYR A 801 -23.07 48.24 39.37
C TYR A 801 -22.09 48.10 38.22
N ILE A 802 -20.83 48.52 38.47
CA ILE A 802 -19.66 48.14 37.69
C ILE A 802 -18.77 47.26 38.59
N MET A 803 -18.47 46.08 38.12
CA MET A 803 -17.64 45.09 38.81
C MET A 803 -16.27 45.02 38.18
N VAL A 804 -15.23 45.18 38.97
CA VAL A 804 -13.82 45.09 38.60
C VAL A 804 -13.13 44.09 39.50
N PHE A 805 -13.06 42.85 39.11
CA PHE A 805 -12.51 41.78 39.90
C PHE A 805 -11.12 41.38 39.39
N ALA A 806 -10.18 41.22 40.31
CA ALA A 806 -8.84 40.72 40.06
C ALA A 806 -8.67 39.36 40.68
N THR A 807 -8.12 38.40 39.95
CA THR A 807 -7.75 37.08 40.50
C THR A 807 -6.26 36.81 40.31
N THR A 808 -5.68 36.14 41.32
CA THR A 808 -4.30 35.69 41.33
C THR A 808 -4.20 34.15 41.34
N ALA A 809 -5.32 33.46 41.15
CA ALA A 809 -5.41 32.00 41.11
C ALA A 809 -4.47 31.39 40.05
N GLY A 810 -3.83 30.29 40.40
CA GLY A 810 -2.89 29.59 39.51
C GLY A 810 -1.61 30.38 39.17
N GLY A 811 -1.28 31.41 39.95
CA GLY A 811 -0.08 32.22 39.76
C GLY A 811 -0.15 33.17 38.55
N LYS A 812 -1.34 33.47 38.07
CA LYS A 812 -1.59 34.40 36.94
C LYS A 812 -2.52 35.53 37.43
N LEU A 813 -2.16 36.77 37.12
CA LEU A 813 -3.03 37.90 37.37
C LEU A 813 -3.99 38.06 36.20
N ASN A 814 -5.30 38.02 36.51
CA ASN A 814 -6.35 38.29 35.54
C ASN A 814 -7.37 39.26 36.13
N PHE A 815 -7.88 40.12 35.27
CA PHE A 815 -8.99 41.04 35.57
C PHE A 815 -10.24 40.59 34.83
N VAL A 816 -11.37 40.71 35.50
CA VAL A 816 -12.73 40.58 34.91
C VAL A 816 -13.46 41.89 35.22
N VAL A 817 -13.92 42.57 34.17
CA VAL A 817 -14.75 43.75 34.26
C VAL A 817 -16.12 43.42 33.74
N SER A 818 -17.13 43.71 34.53
CA SER A 818 -18.53 43.50 34.12
C SER A 818 -19.39 44.69 34.51
N ILE A 819 -20.35 45.06 33.70
CA ILE A 819 -21.20 46.24 33.82
C ILE A 819 -22.66 45.79 33.73
N CYS A 820 -23.50 46.30 34.64
CA CYS A 820 -24.96 46.11 34.60
C CYS A 820 -25.55 46.74 33.33
N ASP A 821 -26.60 46.11 32.77
CA ASP A 821 -27.15 46.51 31.47
C ASP A 821 -27.71 47.93 31.46
N ASP A 822 -28.25 48.41 32.58
CA ASP A 822 -28.74 49.81 32.75
C ASP A 822 -27.66 50.87 32.61
N LEU A 823 -26.40 50.52 32.77
CA LEU A 823 -25.25 51.41 32.62
C LEU A 823 -24.65 51.42 31.21
N LEU A 824 -24.97 50.44 30.39
CA LEU A 824 -24.49 50.38 29.02
C LEU A 824 -25.04 51.54 28.18
N ASP A 825 -26.30 51.89 28.41
CA ASP A 825 -26.97 53.04 27.75
C ASP A 825 -26.39 54.41 28.18
N LYS A 826 -25.68 54.41 29.32
CA LYS A 826 -24.96 55.62 29.82
C LYS A 826 -23.54 55.75 29.22
N GLY A 827 -23.14 54.83 28.34
CA GLY A 827 -21.87 54.89 27.59
C GLY A 827 -20.71 54.10 28.22
N TYR A 828 -20.90 53.40 29.32
CA TYR A 828 -19.87 52.57 29.92
C TYR A 828 -19.64 51.31 29.06
N HIS A 829 -18.37 50.87 28.99
CA HIS A 829 -17.99 49.73 28.12
C HIS A 829 -16.87 48.90 28.75
N ALA A 830 -17.19 47.69 29.20
CA ALA A 830 -16.28 46.81 29.91
C ALA A 830 -14.98 46.52 29.14
N GLY A 831 -15.07 46.33 27.79
CA GLY A 831 -13.89 46.06 26.95
C GLY A 831 -12.91 47.24 26.88
N LYS A 832 -13.39 48.49 26.96
CA LYS A 832 -12.53 49.66 27.02
C LYS A 832 -11.93 49.81 28.43
N MET A 833 -12.75 49.67 29.46
CA MET A 833 -12.29 49.76 30.85
C MET A 833 -11.27 48.74 31.22
N VAL A 834 -11.48 47.44 30.85
CA VAL A 834 -10.53 46.37 31.21
C VAL A 834 -9.16 46.57 30.53
N LYS A 835 -9.12 47.18 29.35
CA LYS A 835 -7.88 47.46 28.64
C LYS A 835 -7.03 48.49 29.37
N GLU A 836 -7.64 49.57 29.87
CA GLU A 836 -6.95 50.61 30.58
C GLU A 836 -6.59 50.20 32.05
N ILE A 837 -7.47 49.43 32.69
CA ILE A 837 -7.23 48.86 34.05
C ILE A 837 -6.05 47.89 33.98
N ALA A 838 -6.03 46.96 33.01
CA ALA A 838 -4.97 46.00 32.91
C ALA A 838 -3.63 46.60 32.46
N ALA A 839 -3.63 47.70 31.69
CA ALA A 839 -2.42 48.40 31.29
C ALA A 839 -1.62 48.94 32.51
N VAL A 840 -2.27 49.29 33.62
CA VAL A 840 -1.61 49.68 34.86
C VAL A 840 -0.72 48.57 35.45
N CYS A 841 -1.10 47.30 35.22
CA CYS A 841 -0.41 46.11 35.70
C CYS A 841 0.39 45.41 34.56
N ASP A 842 0.82 46.15 33.52
CA ASP A 842 1.53 45.63 32.36
C ASP A 842 0.76 44.48 31.65
N GLY A 843 -0.55 44.64 31.55
CA GLY A 843 -1.49 43.68 31.02
C GLY A 843 -2.17 44.13 29.73
N SER A 844 -2.89 43.20 29.14
CA SER A 844 -3.72 43.49 27.94
C SER A 844 -4.94 42.58 27.94
N GLY A 845 -6.01 43.05 27.34
CA GLY A 845 -7.24 42.28 27.19
C GLY A 845 -8.30 43.03 26.42
N GLY A 846 -9.53 42.51 26.49
CA GLY A 846 -10.68 43.09 25.84
C GLY A 846 -11.92 42.22 26.01
N GLY A 847 -13.00 42.62 25.39
CA GLY A 847 -14.27 41.88 25.45
C GLY A 847 -15.45 42.71 24.95
N LYS A 848 -16.62 42.25 25.28
CA LYS A 848 -17.88 42.92 24.92
C LYS A 848 -18.12 44.14 25.80
N ALA A 849 -19.15 44.93 25.47
CA ALA A 849 -19.53 46.12 26.25
C ALA A 849 -19.95 45.75 27.69
N ASN A 850 -20.63 44.64 27.89
CA ASN A 850 -21.18 44.20 29.16
C ASN A 850 -20.24 43.37 30.04
N MET A 851 -19.24 42.69 29.43
CA MET A 851 -18.26 41.88 30.15
C MET A 851 -16.97 41.72 29.34
N ALA A 852 -15.82 41.88 30.01
CA ALA A 852 -14.51 41.76 29.42
C ALA A 852 -13.49 41.21 30.40
N GLN A 853 -12.39 40.63 29.86
CA GLN A 853 -11.30 40.09 30.67
C GLN A 853 -9.93 40.53 30.15
N ALA A 854 -8.94 40.60 31.03
CA ALA A 854 -7.57 40.88 30.67
C ALA A 854 -6.60 40.09 31.56
N GLY A 855 -5.46 39.69 30.97
CA GLY A 855 -4.33 39.15 31.70
C GLY A 855 -3.30 40.24 32.00
N ALA A 856 -2.64 40.19 33.16
CA ALA A 856 -1.63 41.13 33.55
C ALA A 856 -0.41 40.45 34.23
N LYS A 857 0.68 41.20 34.42
CA LYS A 857 1.96 40.65 34.94
C LYS A 857 2.38 41.20 36.26
N ASP A 858 2.05 42.45 36.56
CA ASP A 858 2.49 43.13 37.75
C ASP A 858 1.44 43.07 38.89
N PHE A 859 1.66 42.12 39.81
CA PHE A 859 0.81 41.88 40.99
C PHE A 859 0.83 43.02 42.04
N THR A 860 1.86 43.88 42.00
CA THR A 860 2.06 44.93 43.02
C THR A 860 1.20 46.17 42.76
N LYS A 861 0.64 46.30 41.53
CA LYS A 861 -0.13 47.46 41.10
C LYS A 861 -1.65 47.21 41.01
N ILE A 862 -2.15 46.14 41.62
CA ILE A 862 -3.57 45.80 41.59
C ILE A 862 -4.43 46.93 42.18
N ASP A 863 -4.00 47.55 43.30
CA ASP A 863 -4.72 48.66 43.93
C ASP A 863 -4.74 49.91 43.01
N ALA A 864 -3.64 50.19 42.31
CA ALA A 864 -3.57 51.27 41.32
C ALA A 864 -4.48 50.99 40.10
N ALA A 865 -4.67 49.73 39.75
CA ALA A 865 -5.60 49.33 38.72
C ALA A 865 -7.07 49.55 39.14
N PHE A 866 -7.40 49.28 40.41
CA PHE A 866 -8.72 49.64 40.98
C PHE A 866 -8.95 51.13 41.02
N ASP A 867 -7.93 51.93 41.35
CA ASP A 867 -8.03 53.40 41.31
C ASP A 867 -8.19 53.93 39.87
N MET A 868 -7.61 53.26 38.88
CA MET A 868 -7.88 53.55 37.45
C MET A 868 -9.34 53.31 37.12
N ALA A 869 -9.95 52.23 37.59
CA ALA A 869 -11.37 51.96 37.38
C ALA A 869 -12.25 53.11 37.93
N LYS A 870 -11.94 53.67 39.15
CA LYS A 870 -12.64 54.84 39.70
C LYS A 870 -12.53 56.07 38.81
N LYS A 871 -11.32 56.32 38.27
CA LYS A 871 -11.10 57.48 37.36
C LYS A 871 -11.90 57.35 36.07
N LEU A 872 -11.98 56.14 35.51
CA LEU A 872 -12.73 55.87 34.26
C LEU A 872 -14.26 56.00 34.45
N ILE A 873 -14.76 55.87 35.67
CA ILE A 873 -16.16 56.08 35.99
C ILE A 873 -16.48 57.57 36.13
N LEU A 874 -15.51 58.39 36.59
CA LEU A 874 -15.67 59.83 36.80
C LEU A 874 -15.44 60.68 35.51
N GLN A 875 -14.90 60.10 34.47
CA GLN A 875 -14.74 60.69 33.18
C GLN A 875 -16.01 60.55 32.31
#